data_284ccc9ee3bc6b29f80997233ee736b0
#
_entry.id   284ccc9ee3bc6b29f80997233ee736b0
#
_cell.length_a   1.000
_cell.length_b   1.000
_cell.length_c   1.000
_cell.angle_alpha   90.00
_cell.angle_beta   90.00
_cell.angle_gamma   90.00
#
_symmetry.space_group_name_H-M   'P 1'
#
loop_
_entity.id
_entity.type
_entity.pdbx_description
1 polymer ?
#
loop_
_entity_poly.entity_id
_entity_poly.type
_entity_poly.pdbx_seq_one_letter_code
_entity_poly.pdbx_strand_id
1 'polypeptide(L)'
;MGTEPGRIFQGSSSRRRGGANKVGGNRACSGRTMHLQLIFWIGLISSVCCVFGQADENRCLKANAKSCGECIQAGPNCGWCTNSTFLQEGMPTSARCDDLEALKKKGCHPNDIENPRGSKDIKKNKNVTNRSKGTAEKLQPEDITQIQPQQLVLQLRSGEPQTFTLKFKRAEDYPIDLYYLMDLSYSMKDDLENVKSLGTDLMNEMRRITSDFRIGFGSFVEKTVMPYISTTPAKLRNPCTNEQNCTSPFSYKNVLSLTDKGEVFNELVGKQRISGNLDSPEGGFDAIMQVAVCGSLIGWRNVTRLLVFSTDAGFHFAGDGKLGGIVLPNDGQCHLENDVYTMSHYYDYPSIAHLVQKLSENNIQTIFAVTEEFQPVYKELKNLIPKSAVGTLSANSSNVIQLIIDAYNSLSSEVILENSKLPEGVTINYKSYCKNGVNGTGENGRKCSNISIGDEVQFEISITANKCPNKNSETIKIKPLGFTEEVEIILQFICECECQSEGIPGSPKCHDGNGTFECGACRCNEGRVGRHCECSTDEVNSEDMDAYCRKENSSEICSNNGECVCGQCVCRKRDNTNEIYSGKFCECDNFNCDRSNGLICGGNGVCKCRVCECNPNYTGSACDCSLDTTSCMAVNGQICNGRGVCECGACKCTDPKFQGPTCEMCQTCLGVCAEHKECVQCRAFNKGEKKDTCAQECSHFNITKVENRDKLPQPGQVDPLSHCKEKDVDDCWFYFTYSVNGNNEATVHVVETPECPTGPDIIPIVAGVVAGIVLIGLALLLIWKLLMIIHDRREFAKFEKEKMNAKWDTGENPIYKSAVTTVVNPKYEGK
;
A
#
# COMPACT_ATOMS: atom_id res chain seq x y z
N MET A 1 19.40 24.72 35.38
CA MET A 1 19.96 26.00 34.91
C MET A 1 19.41 26.14 33.52
N GLY A 2 18.37 26.80 33.26
CA GLY A 2 18.05 28.23 33.27
C GLY A 2 18.23 28.72 31.85
N THR A 3 17.42 29.32 31.08
CA THR A 3 16.21 30.11 31.21
C THR A 3 15.76 30.50 29.78
N GLU A 4 14.48 30.54 29.54
CA GLU A 4 13.79 31.32 28.48
C GLU A 4 14.08 32.83 28.67
N PRO A 5 13.67 33.80 27.79
CA PRO A 5 12.44 33.89 27.02
C PRO A 5 12.45 34.68 25.68
N GLY A 6 11.41 34.45 24.90
CA GLY A 6 10.59 35.18 24.02
C GLY A 6 10.84 36.65 23.57
N ARG A 7 10.34 36.97 22.34
CA ARG A 7 9.66 38.23 22.01
C ARG A 7 8.89 38.18 20.68
N ILE A 8 7.67 38.58 20.79
CA ILE A 8 6.66 39.02 19.84
C ILE A 8 7.10 40.30 19.12
N PHE A 9 6.82 40.47 17.81
CA PHE A 9 6.54 41.80 17.24
C PHE A 9 5.49 41.72 16.14
N GLN A 10 4.46 42.57 16.35
CA GLN A 10 3.36 42.93 15.45
C GLN A 10 3.73 44.13 14.57
N GLY A 11 2.94 44.29 13.49
CA GLY A 11 2.59 45.58 12.88
C GLY A 11 3.34 45.87 11.58
N SER A 12 2.83 46.44 10.54
CA SER A 12 1.56 47.14 10.23
C SER A 12 1.55 47.53 8.73
N SER A 13 0.37 47.53 8.20
CA SER A 13 -0.14 48.17 7.00
C SER A 13 0.60 49.37 6.35
N SER A 14 0.54 49.48 5.01
CA SER A 14 0.08 50.75 4.39
C SER A 14 -0.31 50.59 2.92
N ARG A 15 -1.41 51.23 2.62
CA ARG A 15 -2.07 51.49 1.29
C ARG A 15 -1.32 52.51 0.43
N ARG A 16 -1.51 52.44 -0.91
CA ARG A 16 -1.89 53.53 -1.83
C ARG A 16 -1.96 52.98 -3.26
N ARG A 17 -3.09 52.98 -3.95
CA ARG A 17 -3.92 53.92 -4.71
C ARG A 17 -3.24 54.57 -5.94
N GLY A 18 -3.93 54.42 -7.07
CA GLY A 18 -4.02 55.34 -8.22
C GLY A 18 -3.49 54.69 -9.50
N GLY A 19 -4.11 54.72 -10.64
CA GLY A 19 -5.22 55.47 -11.15
C GLY A 19 -5.47 55.05 -12.62
N ALA A 20 -6.64 55.29 -13.10
CA ALA A 20 -7.21 54.94 -14.39
C ALA A 20 -6.61 55.76 -15.59
N ASN A 21 -6.72 55.18 -16.82
CA ASN A 21 -7.44 55.95 -17.87
C ASN A 21 -7.83 55.06 -19.08
N LYS A 22 -8.98 55.39 -19.57
CA LYS A 22 -9.72 54.92 -20.77
C LYS A 22 -9.13 55.46 -22.07
N VAL A 23 -9.47 54.81 -23.20
CA VAL A 23 -10.07 55.32 -24.48
C VAL A 23 -9.81 54.19 -25.50
N GLY A 24 -10.66 53.51 -26.21
CA GLY A 24 -11.86 53.92 -26.92
C GLY A 24 -11.63 53.77 -28.45
N GLY A 25 -12.44 52.96 -29.13
CA GLY A 25 -12.47 53.08 -30.56
C GLY A 25 -12.84 51.80 -31.36
N ASN A 26 -14.13 51.66 -31.64
CA ASN A 26 -14.73 50.77 -32.66
C ASN A 26 -14.21 51.04 -34.08
N ARG A 27 -14.07 49.98 -34.91
CA ARG A 27 -14.73 49.94 -36.25
C ARG A 27 -14.62 48.56 -36.90
N ALA A 28 -15.73 48.05 -37.35
CA ALA A 28 -15.91 46.90 -38.21
C ALA A 28 -15.45 47.18 -39.67
N CYS A 29 -14.98 46.13 -40.35
CA CYS A 29 -15.38 45.80 -41.72
C CYS A 29 -14.76 44.48 -42.21
N SER A 30 -15.59 43.57 -42.54
CA SER A 30 -15.76 42.67 -43.69
C SER A 30 -14.58 42.45 -44.65
N GLY A 31 -14.19 41.16 -44.88
CA GLY A 31 -13.33 40.76 -46.00
C GLY A 31 -12.86 39.31 -46.00
N ARG A 32 -13.70 38.34 -46.40
CA ARG A 32 -13.52 37.16 -47.25
C ARG A 32 -12.34 36.18 -47.07
N THR A 33 -12.63 35.02 -46.58
CA THR A 33 -12.54 33.65 -47.19
C THR A 33 -11.50 33.39 -48.32
N MET A 34 -10.23 33.63 -48.11
CA MET A 34 -9.17 33.06 -48.97
C MET A 34 -7.85 32.83 -48.25
N HIS A 35 -7.74 33.14 -46.97
CA HIS A 35 -6.53 32.91 -46.17
C HIS A 35 -6.56 31.64 -45.27
N LEU A 36 -7.67 30.92 -45.17
CA LEU A 36 -7.77 29.74 -44.32
C LEU A 36 -7.10 28.48 -44.88
N GLN A 37 -6.95 28.36 -46.20
CA GLN A 37 -6.28 27.17 -46.79
C GLN A 37 -4.75 27.25 -46.77
N LEU A 38 -4.18 28.47 -46.82
CA LEU A 38 -2.71 28.61 -46.73
C LEU A 38 -2.17 28.44 -45.32
N ILE A 39 -2.96 28.84 -44.30
CA ILE A 39 -2.58 28.66 -42.88
C ILE A 39 -2.67 27.19 -42.49
N PHE A 40 -3.60 26.42 -43.08
CA PHE A 40 -3.73 24.99 -42.82
C PHE A 40 -2.54 24.18 -43.38
N TRP A 41 -1.98 24.56 -44.54
CA TRP A 41 -0.83 23.92 -45.14
C TRP A 41 0.51 24.32 -44.49
N ILE A 42 0.61 25.57 -44.02
CA ILE A 42 1.79 26.05 -43.28
C ILE A 42 1.78 25.43 -41.88
N GLY A 43 0.61 25.25 -41.24
CA GLY A 43 0.44 24.53 -39.96
C GLY A 43 0.81 23.03 -40.05
N LEU A 44 0.43 22.36 -41.17
CA LEU A 44 0.79 20.95 -41.41
C LEU A 44 2.28 20.77 -41.74
N ILE A 45 2.90 21.67 -42.51
CA ILE A 45 4.34 21.61 -42.77
C ILE A 45 5.16 21.95 -41.51
N SER A 46 4.72 22.89 -40.70
CA SER A 46 5.35 23.19 -39.41
C SER A 46 5.20 22.04 -38.41
N SER A 47 4.04 21.33 -38.41
CA SER A 47 3.81 20.17 -37.56
C SER A 47 4.60 18.93 -37.99
N VAL A 48 4.88 18.77 -39.30
CA VAL A 48 5.73 17.68 -39.82
C VAL A 48 7.22 17.98 -39.65
N CYS A 49 7.64 19.27 -39.64
CA CYS A 49 9.02 19.64 -39.32
C CYS A 49 9.33 19.60 -37.82
N CYS A 50 8.34 19.69 -36.91
CA CYS A 50 8.57 19.53 -35.48
C CYS A 50 8.65 18.06 -35.02
N VAL A 51 8.30 17.09 -35.89
CA VAL A 51 8.42 15.63 -35.55
C VAL A 51 9.80 15.07 -35.98
N PHE A 52 10.63 15.82 -36.70
CA PHE A 52 11.98 15.41 -37.12
C PHE A 52 13.05 16.41 -36.66
N GLY A 53 13.18 16.62 -35.33
CA GLY A 53 14.23 17.52 -34.88
C GLY A 53 14.43 17.64 -33.36
N GLN A 54 14.18 16.59 -32.59
CA GLN A 54 14.95 16.39 -31.37
C GLN A 54 16.21 15.67 -31.75
N ALA A 55 17.31 16.42 -32.00
CA ALA A 55 18.65 15.87 -31.95
C ALA A 55 18.77 15.29 -30.50
N ASP A 56 18.74 13.97 -30.43
CA ASP A 56 19.01 13.24 -29.18
C ASP A 56 20.43 13.65 -28.78
N GLU A 57 20.54 14.53 -27.78
CA GLU A 57 21.85 15.01 -27.33
C GLU A 57 22.67 13.80 -26.96
N ASN A 58 23.74 13.56 -27.64
CA ASN A 58 24.57 12.38 -27.55
C ASN A 58 25.08 12.16 -26.11
N ARG A 59 24.39 11.24 -25.41
CA ARG A 59 24.69 10.91 -24.02
C ARG A 59 26.11 10.47 -23.78
N CYS A 60 26.73 9.85 -24.77
CA CYS A 60 28.09 9.35 -24.71
C CYS A 60 29.10 10.49 -24.58
N LEU A 61 28.93 11.55 -25.35
CA LEU A 61 29.77 12.74 -25.24
C LEU A 61 29.53 13.52 -23.94
N LYS A 62 28.27 13.57 -23.48
CA LYS A 62 27.92 14.22 -22.21
C LYS A 62 28.55 13.54 -20.98
N ALA A 63 28.79 12.24 -21.03
CA ALA A 63 29.42 11.50 -19.95
C ALA A 63 30.86 11.96 -19.68
N ASN A 64 31.52 12.64 -20.63
CA ASN A 64 32.94 13.08 -20.55
C ASN A 64 33.84 11.98 -19.99
N ALA A 65 33.62 10.76 -20.46
CA ALA A 65 34.20 9.54 -19.93
C ALA A 65 35.73 9.56 -20.04
N LYS A 66 36.42 9.24 -18.95
CA LYS A 66 37.90 9.19 -18.89
C LYS A 66 38.44 7.76 -19.11
N SER A 67 37.57 6.77 -19.02
CA SER A 67 37.89 5.34 -19.21
C SER A 67 36.82 4.65 -20.07
N CYS A 68 37.17 3.47 -20.58
CA CYS A 68 36.21 2.64 -21.32
C CYS A 68 35.01 2.25 -20.46
N GLY A 69 35.23 1.86 -19.21
CA GLY A 69 34.17 1.52 -18.27
C GLY A 69 33.17 2.66 -18.06
N GLU A 70 33.66 3.89 -17.86
CA GLU A 70 32.79 5.07 -17.73
C GLU A 70 31.98 5.31 -19.02
N CYS A 71 32.56 5.06 -20.17
CA CYS A 71 31.88 5.22 -21.45
C CYS A 71 30.74 4.23 -21.63
N ILE A 72 30.99 2.94 -21.39
CA ILE A 72 29.96 1.91 -21.58
C ILE A 72 28.82 2.02 -20.57
N GLN A 73 29.07 2.65 -19.40
CA GLN A 73 28.04 2.92 -18.40
C GLN A 73 27.15 4.11 -18.79
N ALA A 74 27.57 5.00 -19.67
CA ALA A 74 26.77 6.14 -20.14
C ALA A 74 25.51 5.72 -20.93
N GLY A 75 25.55 4.55 -21.57
CA GLY A 75 24.40 4.02 -22.29
C GLY A 75 24.73 2.83 -23.21
N PRO A 76 23.69 2.10 -23.65
CA PRO A 76 23.87 0.87 -24.43
C PRO A 76 24.45 1.14 -25.83
N ASN A 77 24.30 2.34 -26.39
CA ASN A 77 24.81 2.72 -27.69
C ASN A 77 26.21 3.36 -27.66
N CYS A 78 26.75 3.62 -26.46
CA CYS A 78 28.06 4.20 -26.29
C CYS A 78 29.14 3.15 -26.48
N GLY A 79 30.12 3.46 -27.26
CA GLY A 79 31.30 2.65 -27.47
C GLY A 79 32.59 3.44 -27.22
N TRP A 80 33.65 2.73 -26.96
CA TRP A 80 34.98 3.30 -26.75
C TRP A 80 35.97 2.84 -27.84
N CYS A 81 36.65 3.79 -28.43
CA CYS A 81 37.70 3.48 -29.45
C CYS A 81 39.02 3.17 -28.76
N THR A 82 39.50 1.92 -28.90
CA THR A 82 40.78 1.45 -28.31
C THR A 82 42.01 1.78 -29.13
N ASN A 83 41.84 2.20 -30.38
CA ASN A 83 42.93 2.51 -31.27
C ASN A 83 43.76 3.66 -30.71
N SER A 84 45.06 3.42 -30.47
CA SER A 84 45.96 4.41 -29.85
C SER A 84 46.17 5.68 -30.69
N THR A 85 46.02 5.60 -32.03
CA THR A 85 46.17 6.69 -32.96
C THR A 85 44.87 7.43 -33.32
N PHE A 86 43.74 7.04 -32.71
CA PHE A 86 42.43 7.58 -33.06
C PHE A 86 42.28 9.08 -32.77
N LEU A 87 42.86 9.55 -31.65
CA LEU A 87 42.75 10.95 -31.27
C LEU A 87 43.79 11.84 -31.94
N GLN A 88 43.35 12.91 -32.56
CA GLN A 88 44.22 13.97 -33.06
C GLN A 88 44.84 14.79 -31.92
N GLU A 89 45.93 15.51 -32.20
CA GLU A 89 46.57 16.41 -31.24
C GLU A 89 45.57 17.44 -30.71
N GLY A 90 45.53 17.66 -29.36
CA GLY A 90 44.59 18.58 -28.72
C GLY A 90 43.19 18.01 -28.40
N MET A 91 42.85 16.78 -28.79
CA MET A 91 41.59 16.17 -28.46
C MET A 91 41.63 15.52 -27.07
N PRO A 92 40.62 15.69 -26.21
CA PRO A 92 40.55 15.06 -24.91
C PRO A 92 40.33 13.56 -25.01
N THR A 93 40.75 12.79 -24.00
CA THR A 93 40.56 11.33 -23.92
C THR A 93 39.08 10.94 -24.03
N SER A 94 38.19 11.78 -23.52
CA SER A 94 36.73 11.56 -23.59
C SER A 94 36.17 11.52 -25.02
N ALA A 95 36.88 12.04 -26.03
CA ALA A 95 36.46 11.94 -27.42
C ALA A 95 36.53 10.51 -28.00
N ARG A 96 37.14 9.56 -27.26
CA ARG A 96 37.07 8.12 -27.53
C ARG A 96 35.72 7.50 -27.25
N CYS A 97 34.88 8.17 -26.43
CA CYS A 97 33.53 7.75 -26.09
C CYS A 97 32.50 8.45 -26.96
N ASP A 98 31.80 7.70 -27.79
CA ASP A 98 30.75 8.27 -28.65
C ASP A 98 29.75 7.18 -29.03
N ASP A 99 28.71 7.59 -29.74
CA ASP A 99 27.80 6.65 -30.42
C ASP A 99 28.55 5.79 -31.42
N LEU A 100 28.18 4.53 -31.55
CA LEU A 100 28.87 3.55 -32.40
C LEU A 100 29.01 3.99 -33.84
N GLU A 101 27.99 4.62 -34.40
CA GLU A 101 28.01 5.11 -35.79
C GLU A 101 28.87 6.37 -35.92
N ALA A 102 28.88 7.21 -34.89
CA ALA A 102 29.73 8.40 -34.84
C ALA A 102 31.22 8.01 -34.75
N LEU A 103 31.58 6.99 -33.95
CA LEU A 103 32.96 6.48 -33.89
C LEU A 103 33.45 5.95 -35.21
N LYS A 104 32.63 5.17 -35.93
CA LYS A 104 32.95 4.68 -37.28
C LYS A 104 33.18 5.83 -38.28
N LYS A 105 32.32 6.85 -38.24
CA LYS A 105 32.45 8.05 -39.08
C LYS A 105 33.71 8.86 -38.77
N LYS A 106 34.15 8.85 -37.51
CA LYS A 106 35.38 9.50 -37.07
C LYS A 106 36.64 8.68 -37.35
N GLY A 107 36.54 7.50 -38.01
CA GLY A 107 37.66 6.68 -38.44
C GLY A 107 38.08 5.59 -37.43
N CYS A 108 37.28 5.28 -36.41
CA CYS A 108 37.53 4.12 -35.56
C CYS A 108 37.14 2.84 -36.31
N HIS A 109 38.07 1.91 -36.42
CA HIS A 109 37.74 0.63 -37.05
C HIS A 109 36.78 -0.18 -36.19
N PRO A 110 35.77 -0.90 -36.75
CA PRO A 110 34.83 -1.64 -35.99
C PRO A 110 35.41 -2.63 -34.96
N ASN A 111 36.56 -3.23 -35.27
CA ASN A 111 37.26 -4.15 -34.35
C ASN A 111 37.98 -3.45 -33.20
N ASP A 112 38.17 -2.13 -33.28
CA ASP A 112 38.77 -1.32 -32.24
C ASP A 112 37.69 -0.64 -31.34
N ILE A 113 36.40 -0.95 -31.53
CA ILE A 113 35.33 -0.38 -30.76
C ILE A 113 34.89 -1.37 -29.69
N GLU A 114 35.20 -1.05 -28.44
CA GLU A 114 34.66 -1.75 -27.26
C GLU A 114 33.22 -1.35 -27.01
N ASN A 115 32.36 -2.35 -27.06
CA ASN A 115 30.94 -2.20 -26.79
C ASN A 115 30.34 -3.53 -26.29
N PRO A 116 30.72 -4.00 -25.10
CA PRO A 116 30.20 -5.24 -24.55
C PRO A 116 28.68 -5.19 -24.42
N ARG A 117 28.00 -6.27 -24.83
CA ARG A 117 26.53 -6.36 -24.80
C ARG A 117 26.08 -7.27 -23.68
N GLY A 118 24.92 -6.97 -23.13
CA GLY A 118 24.27 -7.85 -22.18
C GLY A 118 23.95 -9.21 -22.79
N SER A 119 23.94 -10.24 -21.98
CA SER A 119 23.62 -11.59 -22.41
C SER A 119 22.73 -12.32 -21.41
N LYS A 120 22.09 -13.40 -21.87
CA LYS A 120 21.26 -14.28 -21.07
C LYS A 120 21.73 -15.73 -21.24
N ASP A 121 21.96 -16.42 -20.13
CA ASP A 121 22.35 -17.82 -20.08
C ASP A 121 21.46 -18.58 -19.09
N ILE A 122 20.70 -19.57 -19.57
CA ILE A 122 19.80 -20.38 -18.76
C ILE A 122 20.55 -21.60 -18.24
N LYS A 123 20.81 -21.66 -16.94
CA LYS A 123 21.58 -22.72 -16.29
C LYS A 123 20.73 -23.94 -15.93
N LYS A 124 19.48 -23.72 -15.50
CA LYS A 124 18.54 -24.81 -15.17
C LYS A 124 17.19 -24.55 -15.84
N ASN A 125 16.79 -25.51 -16.69
CA ASN A 125 15.59 -25.36 -17.54
C ASN A 125 14.79 -26.68 -17.60
N LYS A 126 14.38 -27.18 -16.42
CA LYS A 126 13.50 -28.36 -16.34
C LYS A 126 12.08 -27.93 -16.76
N ASN A 127 11.46 -28.69 -17.63
CA ASN A 127 10.10 -28.41 -18.11
C ASN A 127 9.08 -28.50 -16.98
N VAL A 128 8.02 -27.71 -17.07
CA VAL A 128 6.87 -27.82 -16.16
C VAL A 128 6.24 -29.20 -16.25
N THR A 129 5.85 -29.74 -15.11
CA THR A 129 5.27 -31.08 -15.02
C THR A 129 3.89 -31.11 -15.67
N ASN A 130 3.73 -31.96 -16.69
CA ASN A 130 2.45 -32.24 -17.32
C ASN A 130 1.87 -33.52 -16.72
N ARG A 131 0.93 -33.38 -15.78
CA ARG A 131 0.26 -34.50 -15.16
C ARG A 131 -1.24 -34.26 -15.07
N SER A 132 -2.01 -35.35 -15.34
CA SER A 132 -3.46 -35.36 -15.11
C SER A 132 -3.75 -36.17 -13.85
N LYS A 133 -4.79 -35.79 -13.12
CA LYS A 133 -5.29 -36.50 -11.95
C LYS A 133 -5.59 -37.96 -12.31
N GLY A 134 -5.09 -38.91 -11.49
CA GLY A 134 -5.39 -40.35 -11.68
C GLY A 134 -4.23 -41.18 -12.24
N THR A 135 -3.04 -40.64 -12.43
CA THR A 135 -1.85 -41.45 -12.73
C THR A 135 -1.38 -42.18 -11.46
N ALA A 136 -1.10 -43.49 -11.59
CA ALA A 136 -0.90 -44.42 -10.45
C ALA A 136 0.34 -44.19 -9.59
N GLU A 137 1.30 -43.36 -10.00
CA GLU A 137 2.52 -43.07 -9.24
C GLU A 137 2.35 -41.78 -8.41
N LYS A 138 2.49 -41.89 -7.08
CA LYS A 138 2.63 -40.74 -6.18
C LYS A 138 3.97 -40.06 -6.46
N LEU A 139 3.97 -38.94 -7.15
CA LEU A 139 5.17 -38.09 -7.24
C LEU A 139 5.41 -37.45 -5.88
N GLN A 140 6.70 -37.44 -5.48
CA GLN A 140 7.10 -36.61 -4.36
C GLN A 140 7.01 -35.13 -4.76
N PRO A 141 6.72 -34.23 -3.84
CA PRO A 141 6.65 -32.78 -4.14
C PRO A 141 7.89 -32.26 -4.87
N GLU A 142 9.07 -32.84 -4.58
CA GLU A 142 10.36 -32.47 -5.17
C GLU A 142 10.47 -32.82 -6.67
N ASP A 143 9.69 -33.79 -7.15
CA ASP A 143 9.66 -34.18 -8.57
C ASP A 143 8.76 -33.29 -9.41
N ILE A 144 7.87 -32.54 -8.78
CA ILE A 144 6.93 -31.64 -9.44
C ILE A 144 7.61 -30.31 -9.74
N THR A 145 7.54 -29.86 -10.98
CA THR A 145 8.05 -28.59 -11.45
C THR A 145 6.91 -27.75 -11.99
N GLN A 146 6.65 -26.61 -11.38
CA GLN A 146 5.54 -25.70 -11.76
C GLN A 146 6.03 -24.40 -12.40
N ILE A 147 7.34 -24.11 -12.32
CA ILE A 147 7.95 -22.88 -12.85
C ILE A 147 9.13 -23.21 -13.75
N GLN A 148 9.28 -22.46 -14.85
CA GLN A 148 10.37 -22.63 -15.82
C GLN A 148 10.78 -21.27 -16.41
N PRO A 149 12.11 -20.94 -16.52
CA PRO A 149 13.26 -21.69 -16.01
C PRO A 149 13.40 -21.62 -14.50
N GLN A 150 14.32 -22.44 -13.89
CA GLN A 150 14.59 -22.42 -12.46
C GLN A 150 15.82 -21.59 -12.09
N GLN A 151 16.81 -21.49 -13.02
CA GLN A 151 18.03 -20.72 -12.78
C GLN A 151 18.58 -20.14 -14.08
N LEU A 152 18.93 -18.86 -14.07
CA LEU A 152 19.58 -18.19 -15.20
C LEU A 152 20.57 -17.15 -14.72
N VAL A 153 21.52 -16.82 -15.61
CA VAL A 153 22.48 -15.72 -15.45
C VAL A 153 22.14 -14.65 -16.46
N LEU A 154 22.05 -13.41 -16.01
CA LEU A 154 21.89 -12.24 -16.87
C LEU A 154 23.12 -11.35 -16.72
N GLN A 155 23.82 -11.11 -17.81
CA GLN A 155 24.85 -10.09 -17.91
C GLN A 155 24.16 -8.77 -18.27
N LEU A 156 24.19 -7.81 -17.37
CA LEU A 156 23.50 -6.54 -17.52
C LEU A 156 24.47 -5.41 -17.84
N ARG A 157 24.27 -4.77 -18.95
CA ARG A 157 24.90 -3.49 -19.28
C ARG A 157 23.98 -2.34 -18.86
N SER A 158 24.56 -1.24 -18.41
CA SER A 158 23.80 -0.04 -18.03
C SER A 158 22.87 0.44 -19.14
N GLY A 159 21.58 0.55 -18.84
CA GLY A 159 20.52 0.99 -19.75
C GLY A 159 20.07 -0.04 -20.80
N GLU A 160 20.63 -1.27 -20.82
CA GLU A 160 20.24 -2.33 -21.77
C GLU A 160 19.34 -3.37 -21.06
N PRO A 161 18.05 -3.51 -21.43
CA PRO A 161 17.16 -4.49 -20.85
C PRO A 161 17.53 -5.91 -21.31
N GLN A 162 17.60 -6.84 -20.36
CA GLN A 162 17.67 -8.27 -20.64
C GLN A 162 16.33 -8.92 -20.34
N THR A 163 15.80 -9.64 -21.33
CA THR A 163 14.43 -10.18 -21.28
C THR A 163 14.44 -11.71 -21.32
N PHE A 164 13.63 -12.34 -20.48
CA PHE A 164 13.38 -13.77 -20.52
C PHE A 164 11.90 -14.06 -20.28
N THR A 165 11.46 -15.26 -20.68
CA THR A 165 10.08 -15.73 -20.46
C THR A 165 10.07 -16.69 -19.30
N LEU A 166 9.21 -16.43 -18.32
CA LEU A 166 8.90 -17.31 -17.22
C LEU A 166 7.57 -17.99 -17.51
N LYS A 167 7.54 -19.32 -17.47
CA LYS A 167 6.33 -20.12 -17.58
C LYS A 167 5.92 -20.61 -16.22
N PHE A 168 4.63 -20.54 -15.93
CA PHE A 168 4.06 -21.12 -14.74
C PHE A 168 2.85 -21.99 -15.10
N LYS A 169 2.82 -23.18 -14.53
CA LYS A 169 1.71 -24.12 -14.63
C LYS A 169 1.47 -24.77 -13.30
N ARG A 170 0.31 -24.50 -12.70
CA ARG A 170 -0.06 -25.17 -11.46
C ARG A 170 -0.32 -26.65 -11.72
N ALA A 171 0.40 -27.51 -11.01
CA ALA A 171 0.25 -28.94 -11.14
C ALA A 171 -1.11 -29.40 -10.59
N GLU A 172 -1.76 -30.32 -11.30
CA GLU A 172 -2.91 -31.04 -10.77
C GLU A 172 -2.47 -32.01 -9.66
N ASP A 173 -3.36 -32.30 -8.72
CA ASP A 173 -3.09 -33.23 -7.61
C ASP A 173 -1.88 -32.82 -6.73
N TYR A 174 -1.59 -31.52 -6.64
CA TYR A 174 -0.51 -31.02 -5.79
C TYR A 174 -0.89 -31.10 -4.32
N PRO A 175 0.05 -31.52 -3.43
CA PRO A 175 -0.23 -31.68 -2.00
C PRO A 175 -0.68 -30.37 -1.34
N ILE A 176 -1.57 -30.48 -0.36
CA ILE A 176 -2.13 -29.33 0.36
C ILE A 176 -2.05 -29.58 1.86
N ASP A 177 -1.50 -28.63 2.59
CA ASP A 177 -1.59 -28.51 4.04
C ASP A 177 -2.59 -27.41 4.38
N LEU A 178 -3.59 -27.72 5.19
CA LEU A 178 -4.61 -26.77 5.65
C LEU A 178 -4.59 -26.72 7.18
N TYR A 179 -4.33 -25.53 7.72
CA TYR A 179 -4.43 -25.30 9.16
C TYR A 179 -5.68 -24.49 9.46
N TYR A 180 -6.56 -25.03 10.26
CA TYR A 180 -7.80 -24.40 10.68
C TYR A 180 -7.58 -23.67 12.01
N LEU A 181 -7.62 -22.36 11.99
CA LEU A 181 -7.41 -21.47 13.13
C LEU A 181 -8.76 -20.86 13.52
N MET A 182 -9.29 -21.27 14.66
CA MET A 182 -10.63 -20.94 15.10
C MET A 182 -10.64 -20.04 16.33
N ASP A 183 -11.44 -19.02 16.27
CA ASP A 183 -11.87 -18.25 17.42
C ASP A 183 -12.71 -19.13 18.38
N LEU A 184 -12.33 -19.15 19.66
CA LEU A 184 -13.07 -19.83 20.72
C LEU A 184 -13.62 -18.85 21.76
N SER A 185 -13.90 -17.60 21.37
CA SER A 185 -14.70 -16.67 22.16
C SER A 185 -16.12 -17.23 22.40
N TYR A 186 -16.85 -16.63 23.30
CA TYR A 186 -18.16 -17.15 23.74
C TYR A 186 -19.19 -17.19 22.60
N SER A 187 -19.15 -16.24 21.70
CA SER A 187 -20.05 -16.13 20.53
C SER A 187 -19.92 -17.30 19.57
N MET A 188 -18.73 -17.91 19.46
CA MET A 188 -18.44 -19.04 18.57
C MET A 188 -18.85 -20.42 19.13
N LYS A 189 -19.75 -20.46 20.14
CA LYS A 189 -20.13 -21.71 20.81
C LYS A 189 -20.82 -22.73 19.88
N ASP A 190 -21.80 -22.30 19.11
CA ASP A 190 -22.53 -23.16 18.17
C ASP A 190 -21.72 -23.47 16.91
N ASP A 191 -20.80 -22.58 16.53
CA ASP A 191 -19.81 -22.80 15.48
C ASP A 191 -18.88 -23.95 15.83
N LEU A 192 -18.37 -24.00 17.05
CA LEU A 192 -17.50 -25.08 17.53
C LEU A 192 -18.19 -26.44 17.43
N GLU A 193 -19.48 -26.54 17.73
CA GLU A 193 -20.23 -27.81 17.65
C GLU A 193 -20.25 -28.34 16.19
N ASN A 194 -20.39 -27.49 15.20
CA ASN A 194 -20.35 -27.86 13.79
C ASN A 194 -18.92 -28.19 13.30
N VAL A 195 -17.91 -27.51 13.83
CA VAL A 195 -16.50 -27.74 13.46
C VAL A 195 -15.96 -29.05 14.04
N LYS A 196 -16.55 -29.60 15.11
CA LYS A 196 -16.11 -30.87 15.73
C LYS A 196 -16.10 -32.06 14.76
N SER A 197 -17.01 -32.11 13.79
CA SER A 197 -17.05 -33.17 12.76
C SER A 197 -16.33 -32.79 11.46
N LEU A 198 -15.84 -31.57 11.34
CA LEU A 198 -15.32 -30.98 10.10
C LEU A 198 -14.15 -31.78 9.50
N GLY A 199 -13.28 -32.34 10.34
CA GLY A 199 -12.03 -32.96 9.89
C GLY A 199 -12.23 -34.10 8.88
N THR A 200 -13.14 -35.02 9.15
CA THR A 200 -13.44 -36.15 8.26
C THR A 200 -14.14 -35.69 6.98
N ASP A 201 -15.11 -34.79 7.10
CA ASP A 201 -15.90 -34.31 5.97
C ASP A 201 -15.04 -33.43 5.04
N LEU A 202 -14.25 -32.52 5.60
CA LEU A 202 -13.31 -31.69 4.83
C LEU A 202 -12.24 -32.55 4.12
N MET A 203 -11.69 -33.57 4.80
CA MET A 203 -10.74 -34.50 4.17
C MET A 203 -11.38 -35.24 2.99
N ASN A 204 -12.62 -35.67 3.09
CA ASN A 204 -13.31 -36.35 2.00
C ASN A 204 -13.52 -35.43 0.80
N GLU A 205 -13.90 -34.18 1.03
CA GLU A 205 -14.05 -33.19 -0.05
C GLU A 205 -12.70 -32.80 -0.65
N MET A 206 -11.67 -32.56 0.17
CA MET A 206 -10.33 -32.19 -0.31
C MET A 206 -9.64 -33.33 -1.06
N ARG A 207 -9.94 -34.60 -0.76
CA ARG A 207 -9.51 -35.76 -1.56
C ARG A 207 -10.01 -35.75 -3.00
N ARG A 208 -11.05 -34.96 -3.30
CA ARG A 208 -11.48 -34.73 -4.69
C ARG A 208 -10.53 -33.80 -5.45
N ILE A 209 -9.77 -33.00 -4.73
CA ILE A 209 -8.84 -32.01 -5.26
C ILE A 209 -7.41 -32.56 -5.29
N THR A 210 -6.96 -33.15 -4.19
CA THR A 210 -5.62 -33.71 -4.04
C THR A 210 -5.63 -35.06 -3.30
N SER A 211 -4.72 -35.96 -3.69
CA SER A 211 -4.52 -37.25 -3.03
C SER A 211 -3.69 -37.16 -1.75
N ASP A 212 -2.98 -36.04 -1.52
CA ASP A 212 -2.13 -35.81 -0.35
C ASP A 212 -2.55 -34.52 0.37
N PHE A 213 -3.46 -34.69 1.31
CA PHE A 213 -4.02 -33.61 2.13
C PHE A 213 -3.70 -33.84 3.61
N ARG A 214 -3.27 -32.76 4.28
CA ARG A 214 -3.12 -32.72 5.75
C ARG A 214 -3.94 -31.60 6.34
N ILE A 215 -4.48 -31.86 7.53
CA ILE A 215 -5.26 -30.88 8.29
C ILE A 215 -4.66 -30.71 9.70
N GLY A 216 -4.63 -29.47 10.18
CA GLY A 216 -4.27 -29.11 11.55
C GLY A 216 -5.33 -28.22 12.17
N PHE A 217 -5.25 -28.00 13.47
CA PHE A 217 -6.18 -27.13 14.18
C PHE A 217 -5.48 -26.33 15.28
N GLY A 218 -5.81 -25.06 15.35
CA GLY A 218 -5.46 -24.18 16.45
C GLY A 218 -6.63 -23.33 16.85
N SER A 219 -6.53 -22.80 18.04
CA SER A 219 -7.58 -21.92 18.58
C SER A 219 -6.98 -20.68 19.24
N PHE A 220 -7.73 -19.61 19.19
CA PHE A 220 -7.35 -18.35 19.84
C PHE A 220 -8.54 -17.72 20.56
N VAL A 221 -8.26 -16.80 21.42
CA VAL A 221 -9.22 -15.88 22.06
C VAL A 221 -8.55 -14.53 22.15
N GLU A 222 -7.88 -14.19 23.27
CA GLU A 222 -7.39 -12.85 23.50
C GLU A 222 -6.15 -12.81 24.39
N LYS A 223 -5.39 -11.72 24.36
CA LYS A 223 -4.27 -11.47 25.29
C LYS A 223 -4.75 -11.57 26.74
N THR A 224 -4.00 -12.31 27.54
CA THR A 224 -4.40 -12.67 28.92
C THR A 224 -4.13 -11.57 29.95
N VAL A 225 -4.42 -10.32 29.58
CA VAL A 225 -4.24 -9.12 30.41
C VAL A 225 -5.47 -8.21 30.40
N MET A 226 -5.61 -7.37 31.42
CA MET A 226 -6.59 -6.27 31.38
C MET A 226 -6.19 -5.25 30.30
N PRO A 227 -7.11 -4.62 29.57
CA PRO A 227 -8.57 -4.68 29.72
C PRO A 227 -9.27 -5.77 28.90
N TYR A 228 -8.54 -6.57 28.13
CA TYR A 228 -9.08 -7.56 27.18
C TYR A 228 -9.79 -8.73 27.90
N ILE A 229 -9.25 -9.18 29.04
CA ILE A 229 -9.87 -10.21 29.88
C ILE A 229 -10.03 -9.73 31.31
N SER A 230 -10.94 -10.35 32.06
CA SER A 230 -11.01 -10.17 33.49
C SER A 230 -9.96 -11.01 34.20
N THR A 231 -9.09 -10.37 34.98
CA THR A 231 -8.03 -11.03 35.78
C THR A 231 -8.45 -11.45 37.16
N THR A 232 -9.74 -11.36 37.50
CA THR A 232 -10.25 -11.88 38.80
C THR A 232 -10.14 -13.41 38.85
N PRO A 233 -9.73 -14.03 39.99
CA PRO A 233 -9.51 -15.48 40.06
C PRO A 233 -10.69 -16.35 39.61
N ALA A 234 -11.91 -15.87 39.80
CA ALA A 234 -13.12 -16.54 39.34
C ALA A 234 -13.23 -16.54 37.80
N LYS A 235 -12.98 -15.38 37.18
CA LYS A 235 -13.07 -15.21 35.73
C LYS A 235 -11.89 -15.80 35.00
N LEU A 236 -10.71 -15.84 35.61
CA LEU A 236 -9.56 -16.58 35.04
C LEU A 236 -9.82 -18.10 34.99
N ARG A 237 -10.63 -18.66 35.89
CA ARG A 237 -11.03 -20.08 35.83
C ARG A 237 -12.20 -20.33 34.88
N ASN A 238 -13.17 -19.42 34.86
CA ASN A 238 -14.32 -19.48 33.98
C ASN A 238 -14.71 -18.05 33.56
N PRO A 239 -14.32 -17.61 32.37
CA PRO A 239 -14.58 -16.25 31.88
C PRO A 239 -16.06 -16.03 31.57
N CYS A 240 -16.80 -17.06 31.20
CA CYS A 240 -18.21 -16.95 30.80
C CYS A 240 -19.14 -16.65 31.99
N THR A 241 -20.24 -15.97 31.71
CA THR A 241 -21.20 -15.58 32.73
C THR A 241 -22.31 -16.64 32.91
N ASN A 242 -22.75 -17.20 31.76
CA ASN A 242 -23.92 -18.11 31.72
C ASN A 242 -23.56 -19.57 31.40
N GLU A 243 -22.25 -19.88 31.32
CA GLU A 243 -21.75 -21.21 30.98
C GLU A 243 -20.77 -21.69 32.05
N GLN A 244 -21.00 -22.91 32.58
CA GLN A 244 -20.16 -23.44 33.68
C GLN A 244 -18.87 -24.12 33.20
N ASN A 245 -18.79 -24.46 31.91
CA ASN A 245 -17.72 -25.30 31.35
C ASN A 245 -16.80 -24.53 30.39
N CYS A 246 -16.70 -23.21 30.47
CA CYS A 246 -15.73 -22.47 29.69
C CYS A 246 -14.29 -22.75 30.14
N THR A 247 -13.37 -22.80 29.20
CA THR A 247 -11.94 -22.89 29.50
C THR A 247 -11.38 -21.54 29.94
N SER A 248 -10.29 -21.55 30.71
CA SER A 248 -9.56 -20.33 31.05
C SER A 248 -9.15 -19.54 29.81
N PRO A 249 -9.11 -18.20 29.87
CA PRO A 249 -8.68 -17.38 28.74
C PRO A 249 -7.25 -17.73 28.30
N PHE A 250 -7.00 -17.68 27.00
CA PHE A 250 -5.69 -17.91 26.41
C PHE A 250 -5.56 -17.10 25.11
N SER A 251 -4.34 -16.83 24.68
CA SER A 251 -4.14 -16.09 23.43
C SER A 251 -4.21 -17.03 22.23
N TYR A 252 -3.27 -17.99 22.11
CA TYR A 252 -3.27 -18.96 21.03
C TYR A 252 -2.79 -20.33 21.55
N LYS A 253 -3.39 -21.41 21.01
CA LYS A 253 -3.02 -22.81 21.22
C LYS A 253 -2.97 -23.58 19.91
N ASN A 254 -1.88 -24.28 19.68
CA ASN A 254 -1.79 -25.31 18.65
C ASN A 254 -2.38 -26.61 19.22
N VAL A 255 -3.59 -26.94 18.82
CA VAL A 255 -4.33 -28.12 19.35
C VAL A 255 -3.95 -29.39 18.60
N LEU A 256 -3.71 -29.27 17.31
CA LEU A 256 -3.34 -30.37 16.43
C LEU A 256 -2.40 -29.88 15.33
N SER A 257 -1.18 -30.36 15.35
CA SER A 257 -0.25 -30.18 14.23
C SER A 257 -0.72 -30.95 12.99
N LEU A 258 -0.30 -30.53 11.82
CA LEU A 258 -0.76 -31.05 10.52
C LEU A 258 -0.65 -32.57 10.41
N THR A 259 -1.77 -33.24 10.17
CA THR A 259 -1.90 -34.71 10.05
C THR A 259 -2.79 -35.12 8.87
N ASP A 260 -2.59 -36.32 8.35
CA ASP A 260 -3.43 -36.96 7.34
C ASP A 260 -4.64 -37.73 7.93
N LYS A 261 -4.83 -37.64 9.26
CA LYS A 261 -5.87 -38.39 9.99
C LYS A 261 -6.98 -37.45 10.44
N GLY A 262 -8.08 -37.37 9.67
CA GLY A 262 -9.25 -36.53 10.00
C GLY A 262 -9.97 -36.95 11.29
N GLU A 263 -9.90 -38.23 11.66
CA GLU A 263 -10.45 -38.73 12.91
C GLU A 263 -9.77 -38.13 14.15
N VAL A 264 -8.44 -37.92 14.09
CA VAL A 264 -7.69 -37.27 15.16
C VAL A 264 -8.08 -35.80 15.30
N PHE A 265 -8.40 -35.13 14.15
CA PHE A 265 -8.95 -33.78 14.17
C PHE A 265 -10.28 -33.77 14.93
N ASN A 266 -11.24 -34.61 14.55
CA ASN A 266 -12.55 -34.68 15.18
C ASN A 266 -12.43 -34.99 16.70
N GLU A 267 -11.50 -35.90 17.09
CA GLU A 267 -11.27 -36.23 18.49
C GLU A 267 -10.73 -35.04 19.29
N LEU A 268 -9.70 -34.36 18.79
CA LEU A 268 -9.05 -33.27 19.53
C LEU A 268 -9.87 -31.99 19.52
N VAL A 269 -10.52 -31.67 18.39
CA VAL A 269 -11.45 -30.52 18.32
C VAL A 269 -12.69 -30.80 19.18
N GLY A 270 -13.18 -32.05 19.22
CA GLY A 270 -14.29 -32.48 20.08
C GLY A 270 -14.06 -32.22 21.58
N LYS A 271 -12.79 -32.19 21.99
CA LYS A 271 -12.39 -31.89 23.37
C LYS A 271 -12.26 -30.39 23.66
N GLN A 272 -12.29 -29.54 22.63
CA GLN A 272 -12.18 -28.10 22.82
C GLN A 272 -13.45 -27.51 23.44
N ARG A 273 -13.25 -26.43 24.16
CA ARG A 273 -14.31 -25.68 24.83
C ARG A 273 -14.11 -24.19 24.53
N ILE A 274 -15.21 -23.48 24.44
CA ILE A 274 -15.20 -22.01 24.36
C ILE A 274 -14.55 -21.39 25.58
N SER A 275 -14.11 -20.17 25.42
CA SER A 275 -13.60 -19.28 26.45
C SER A 275 -14.36 -17.95 26.40
N GLY A 276 -13.76 -16.85 26.80
CA GLY A 276 -14.33 -15.51 26.69
C GLY A 276 -13.34 -14.43 27.09
N ASN A 277 -13.58 -13.26 26.59
CA ASN A 277 -12.88 -12.02 26.83
C ASN A 277 -13.88 -10.92 27.27
N LEU A 278 -13.49 -9.65 27.23
CA LEU A 278 -14.30 -8.52 27.66
C LEU A 278 -14.69 -7.56 26.53
N ASP A 279 -13.97 -7.54 25.46
CA ASP A 279 -14.17 -6.64 24.32
C ASP A 279 -14.57 -7.40 23.05
N SER A 280 -14.95 -6.68 22.01
CA SER A 280 -15.46 -7.29 20.78
C SER A 280 -14.38 -7.70 19.79
N PRO A 281 -13.30 -6.92 19.57
CA PRO A 281 -12.18 -7.41 18.77
C PRO A 281 -11.48 -8.56 19.48
N GLU A 282 -10.92 -9.49 18.71
CA GLU A 282 -10.25 -10.70 19.21
C GLU A 282 -8.75 -10.71 18.88
N GLY A 283 -7.99 -11.50 19.61
CA GLY A 283 -6.53 -11.61 19.49
C GLY A 283 -6.03 -12.47 18.31
N GLY A 284 -6.81 -12.58 17.24
CA GLY A 284 -6.54 -13.48 16.12
C GLY A 284 -5.24 -13.22 15.38
N PHE A 285 -4.76 -11.98 15.31
CA PHE A 285 -3.51 -11.65 14.61
C PHE A 285 -2.27 -12.20 15.31
N ASP A 286 -2.25 -12.26 16.65
CA ASP A 286 -1.21 -12.97 17.39
C ASP A 286 -1.17 -14.45 16.99
N ALA A 287 -2.33 -15.07 16.86
CA ALA A 287 -2.46 -16.46 16.47
C ALA A 287 -1.99 -16.71 15.03
N ILE A 288 -2.41 -15.87 14.07
CA ILE A 288 -1.93 -15.94 12.68
C ILE A 288 -0.40 -15.83 12.63
N MET A 289 0.18 -14.90 13.39
CA MET A 289 1.63 -14.74 13.47
C MET A 289 2.31 -16.02 13.94
N GLN A 290 1.87 -16.61 15.04
CA GLN A 290 2.47 -17.83 15.59
C GLN A 290 2.31 -19.03 14.64
N VAL A 291 1.16 -19.19 14.00
CA VAL A 291 0.94 -20.23 12.98
C VAL A 291 1.89 -20.06 11.81
N ALA A 292 2.17 -18.82 11.41
CA ALA A 292 3.06 -18.55 10.29
C ALA A 292 4.54 -18.83 10.63
N VAL A 293 5.01 -18.42 11.81
CA VAL A 293 6.43 -18.45 12.16
C VAL A 293 6.87 -19.72 12.89
N CYS A 294 5.94 -20.50 13.48
CA CYS A 294 6.24 -21.75 14.17
C CYS A 294 6.18 -22.99 13.25
N GLY A 295 6.76 -22.88 12.06
CA GLY A 295 6.60 -23.87 10.99
C GLY A 295 6.84 -25.32 11.38
N SER A 296 7.87 -25.60 12.19
CA SER A 296 8.22 -26.96 12.64
C SER A 296 7.23 -27.55 13.64
N LEU A 297 6.66 -26.71 14.53
CA LEU A 297 5.68 -27.15 15.53
C LEU A 297 4.30 -27.36 14.88
N ILE A 298 3.90 -26.48 13.97
CA ILE A 298 2.66 -26.63 13.19
C ILE A 298 2.77 -27.82 12.23
N GLY A 299 3.99 -28.13 11.74
CA GLY A 299 4.25 -29.25 10.82
C GLY A 299 4.05 -28.89 9.34
N TRP A 300 4.22 -27.62 8.96
CA TRP A 300 4.11 -27.15 7.58
C TRP A 300 5.13 -27.87 6.68
N ARG A 301 4.64 -28.53 5.62
CA ARG A 301 5.47 -29.09 4.55
C ARG A 301 5.77 -28.03 3.49
N ASN A 302 6.68 -28.36 2.58
CA ASN A 302 7.01 -27.50 1.43
C ASN A 302 6.03 -27.74 0.27
N VAL A 303 4.75 -27.50 0.53
CA VAL A 303 3.62 -27.73 -0.38
C VAL A 303 2.68 -26.50 -0.36
N THR A 304 1.49 -26.58 -0.98
CA THR A 304 0.48 -25.52 -0.82
C THR A 304 0.05 -25.42 0.64
N ARG A 305 0.22 -24.26 1.26
CA ARG A 305 -0.13 -23.99 2.66
C ARG A 305 -1.36 -23.08 2.71
N LEU A 306 -2.42 -23.56 3.30
CA LEU A 306 -3.67 -22.83 3.49
C LEU A 306 -3.91 -22.61 4.99
N LEU A 307 -4.13 -21.37 5.38
CA LEU A 307 -4.58 -21.00 6.72
C LEU A 307 -6.03 -20.55 6.63
N VAL A 308 -6.94 -21.29 7.24
CA VAL A 308 -8.34 -20.88 7.40
C VAL A 308 -8.46 -20.19 8.75
N PHE A 309 -8.82 -18.92 8.75
CA PHE A 309 -9.05 -18.11 9.92
C PHE A 309 -10.56 -17.90 10.08
N SER A 310 -11.14 -18.43 11.16
CA SER A 310 -12.58 -18.43 11.41
C SER A 310 -12.91 -17.62 12.65
N THR A 311 -13.77 -16.60 12.52
CA THR A 311 -14.23 -15.72 13.60
C THR A 311 -15.53 -15.02 13.22
N ASP A 312 -16.29 -14.62 14.22
CA ASP A 312 -17.48 -13.75 14.13
C ASP A 312 -17.21 -12.33 14.66
N ALA A 313 -15.94 -11.94 14.83
CA ALA A 313 -15.52 -10.68 15.43
C ALA A 313 -14.49 -9.92 14.58
N GLY A 314 -14.20 -8.67 14.98
CA GLY A 314 -13.07 -7.89 14.50
C GLY A 314 -11.74 -8.40 15.05
N PHE A 315 -10.68 -7.68 14.79
CA PHE A 315 -9.33 -8.07 15.20
C PHE A 315 -8.58 -6.89 15.83
N HIS A 316 -7.75 -7.21 16.82
CA HIS A 316 -6.71 -6.30 17.31
C HIS A 316 -5.48 -6.30 16.41
N PHE A 317 -4.81 -5.15 16.34
CA PHE A 317 -3.57 -4.94 15.58
C PHE A 317 -2.59 -4.05 16.34
N ALA A 318 -1.39 -3.87 15.82
CA ALA A 318 -0.31 -3.12 16.47
C ALA A 318 -0.75 -1.73 16.96
N GLY A 319 -0.47 -1.45 18.23
CA GLY A 319 -0.88 -0.25 18.94
C GLY A 319 -1.98 -0.49 19.95
N ASP A 320 -2.83 -1.50 19.73
CA ASP A 320 -3.92 -1.81 20.66
C ASP A 320 -3.40 -2.37 22.00
N GLY A 321 -2.29 -3.14 21.97
CA GLY A 321 -1.65 -3.66 23.17
C GLY A 321 -1.31 -2.62 24.23
N LYS A 322 -1.20 -1.35 23.85
CA LYS A 322 -0.95 -0.23 24.77
C LYS A 322 -2.05 -0.08 25.83
N LEU A 323 -3.28 -0.44 25.51
CA LEU A 323 -4.39 -0.46 26.46
C LEU A 323 -4.11 -1.42 27.64
N GLY A 324 -3.43 -2.54 27.36
CA GLY A 324 -2.95 -3.49 28.35
C GLY A 324 -1.56 -3.18 28.92
N GLY A 325 -0.97 -2.02 28.57
CA GLY A 325 0.39 -1.64 28.99
C GLY A 325 1.48 -2.35 28.20
N ILE A 326 1.15 -3.03 27.10
CA ILE A 326 2.09 -3.74 26.24
C ILE A 326 2.57 -2.77 25.13
N VAL A 327 3.86 -2.48 25.12
CA VAL A 327 4.45 -1.47 24.21
C VAL A 327 5.56 -2.03 23.32
N LEU A 328 6.06 -3.23 23.59
CA LEU A 328 7.07 -3.86 22.74
C LEU A 328 6.42 -4.38 21.47
N PRO A 329 6.91 -3.97 20.29
CA PRO A 329 6.39 -4.48 19.02
C PRO A 329 6.54 -6.00 18.94
N ASN A 330 5.61 -6.65 18.24
CA ASN A 330 5.71 -8.07 17.90
C ASN A 330 7.02 -8.33 17.15
N ASP A 331 7.79 -9.32 17.57
CA ASP A 331 9.11 -9.63 17.02
C ASP A 331 9.07 -10.59 15.81
N GLY A 332 7.89 -11.15 15.50
CA GLY A 332 7.71 -12.10 14.41
C GLY A 332 8.48 -13.40 14.57
N GLN A 333 8.74 -13.83 15.83
CA GLN A 333 9.38 -15.09 16.16
C GLN A 333 8.39 -16.08 16.77
N CYS A 334 8.76 -17.36 16.75
CA CYS A 334 7.98 -18.42 17.35
C CYS A 334 8.18 -18.47 18.86
N HIS A 335 7.08 -18.38 19.62
CA HIS A 335 7.05 -18.43 21.09
C HIS A 335 6.01 -19.42 21.61
N LEU A 336 5.92 -20.59 20.97
CA LEU A 336 5.08 -21.68 21.45
C LEU A 336 5.86 -22.56 22.43
N GLU A 337 5.38 -22.67 23.65
CA GLU A 337 5.85 -23.61 24.66
C GLU A 337 4.72 -24.57 25.02
N ASN A 338 4.95 -25.86 24.87
CA ASN A 338 3.90 -26.87 25.04
C ASN A 338 2.62 -26.55 24.26
N ASP A 339 2.81 -26.16 23.00
CA ASP A 339 1.74 -25.80 22.06
C ASP A 339 0.89 -24.56 22.44
N VAL A 340 1.34 -23.74 23.40
CA VAL A 340 0.67 -22.51 23.83
C VAL A 340 1.56 -21.31 23.58
N TYR A 341 0.97 -20.22 23.09
CA TYR A 341 1.69 -18.95 22.94
C TYR A 341 1.84 -18.28 24.30
N THR A 342 3.09 -18.20 24.79
CA THR A 342 3.40 -17.77 26.16
C THR A 342 3.73 -16.28 26.27
N MET A 343 4.05 -15.60 25.14
CA MET A 343 4.54 -14.21 25.14
C MET A 343 3.47 -13.17 24.77
N SER A 344 2.21 -13.55 24.79
CA SER A 344 1.09 -12.64 24.41
C SER A 344 0.96 -11.41 25.33
N HIS A 345 1.40 -11.53 26.59
CA HIS A 345 1.42 -10.43 27.57
C HIS A 345 2.66 -9.54 27.49
N TYR A 346 3.61 -9.88 26.63
CA TYR A 346 4.90 -9.20 26.49
C TYR A 346 5.01 -8.38 25.21
N TYR A 347 4.58 -8.97 24.05
CA TYR A 347 4.58 -8.32 22.76
C TYR A 347 3.21 -7.77 22.38
N ASP A 348 3.20 -6.60 21.74
CA ASP A 348 2.01 -6.03 21.11
C ASP A 348 1.49 -6.94 20.01
N TYR A 349 0.26 -6.73 19.56
CA TYR A 349 -0.25 -7.38 18.36
C TYR A 349 0.62 -7.05 17.15
N PRO A 350 0.73 -7.95 16.16
CA PRO A 350 1.46 -7.64 14.94
C PRO A 350 0.73 -6.58 14.10
N SER A 351 1.50 -5.77 13.37
CA SER A 351 0.94 -4.90 12.34
C SER A 351 0.51 -5.73 11.12
N ILE A 352 -0.42 -5.20 10.34
CA ILE A 352 -0.86 -5.82 9.07
C ILE A 352 0.35 -6.04 8.14
N ALA A 353 1.24 -5.04 8.01
CA ALA A 353 2.43 -5.14 7.17
C ALA A 353 3.38 -6.27 7.64
N HIS A 354 3.55 -6.44 8.96
CA HIS A 354 4.36 -7.53 9.53
C HIS A 354 3.74 -8.90 9.28
N LEU A 355 2.40 -9.01 9.40
CA LEU A 355 1.69 -10.24 9.04
C LEU A 355 1.85 -10.57 7.55
N VAL A 356 1.65 -9.60 6.66
CA VAL A 356 1.85 -9.77 5.21
C VAL A 356 3.24 -10.30 4.91
N GLN A 357 4.26 -9.69 5.51
CA GLN A 357 5.64 -10.13 5.34
C GLN A 357 5.83 -11.59 5.78
N LYS A 358 5.36 -11.96 6.99
CA LYS A 358 5.55 -13.31 7.53
C LYS A 358 4.73 -14.38 6.79
N LEU A 359 3.52 -14.05 6.36
CA LEU A 359 2.72 -14.94 5.53
C LEU A 359 3.37 -15.18 4.17
N SER A 360 3.91 -14.14 3.54
CA SER A 360 4.64 -14.25 2.26
C SER A 360 5.96 -15.02 2.40
N GLU A 361 6.78 -14.72 3.43
CA GLU A 361 8.03 -15.43 3.72
C GLU A 361 7.80 -16.94 3.89
N ASN A 362 6.68 -17.32 4.51
CA ASN A 362 6.31 -18.71 4.78
C ASN A 362 5.36 -19.31 3.71
N ASN A 363 5.06 -18.59 2.63
CA ASN A 363 4.21 -19.05 1.52
C ASN A 363 2.81 -19.53 1.97
N ILE A 364 2.21 -18.84 2.94
CA ILE A 364 0.90 -19.18 3.49
C ILE A 364 -0.17 -18.32 2.81
N GLN A 365 -1.20 -18.97 2.27
CA GLN A 365 -2.38 -18.34 1.70
C GLN A 365 -3.50 -18.37 2.74
N THR A 366 -4.12 -17.22 3.02
CA THR A 366 -5.09 -17.09 4.10
C THR A 366 -6.51 -17.03 3.56
N ILE A 367 -7.41 -17.78 4.17
CA ILE A 367 -8.86 -17.76 3.95
C ILE A 367 -9.52 -17.21 5.20
N PHE A 368 -10.08 -16.02 5.10
CA PHE A 368 -10.88 -15.42 6.18
C PHE A 368 -12.33 -15.89 6.06
N ALA A 369 -12.73 -16.77 6.94
CA ALA A 369 -14.11 -17.27 7.10
C ALA A 369 -14.78 -16.46 8.20
N VAL A 370 -15.53 -15.43 7.84
CA VAL A 370 -16.08 -14.44 8.78
C VAL A 370 -17.57 -14.22 8.55
N THR A 371 -18.29 -13.88 9.60
CA THR A 371 -19.72 -13.57 9.53
C THR A 371 -20.00 -12.34 8.68
N GLU A 372 -21.23 -12.19 8.21
CA GLU A 372 -21.64 -11.10 7.30
C GLU A 372 -21.37 -9.71 7.89
N GLU A 373 -21.51 -9.54 9.19
CA GLU A 373 -21.29 -8.28 9.91
C GLU A 373 -19.87 -7.77 9.73
N PHE A 374 -18.87 -8.64 9.86
CA PHE A 374 -17.44 -8.27 9.77
C PHE A 374 -16.83 -8.43 8.37
N GLN A 375 -17.58 -9.00 7.42
CA GLN A 375 -17.12 -9.20 6.05
C GLN A 375 -16.58 -7.92 5.37
N PRO A 376 -17.17 -6.73 5.53
CA PRO A 376 -16.64 -5.51 4.91
C PRO A 376 -15.21 -5.19 5.37
N VAL A 377 -14.90 -5.33 6.67
CA VAL A 377 -13.57 -5.07 7.24
C VAL A 377 -12.54 -6.05 6.68
N TYR A 378 -12.89 -7.34 6.63
CA TYR A 378 -11.98 -8.36 6.09
C TYR A 378 -11.83 -8.29 4.57
N LYS A 379 -12.79 -7.73 3.84
CA LYS A 379 -12.64 -7.42 2.40
C LYS A 379 -11.60 -6.33 2.16
N GLU A 380 -11.58 -5.31 3.00
CA GLU A 380 -10.51 -4.29 2.96
C GLU A 380 -9.17 -4.88 3.39
N LEU A 381 -9.15 -5.73 4.42
CA LEU A 381 -7.94 -6.44 4.84
C LEU A 381 -7.36 -7.32 3.72
N LYS A 382 -8.22 -8.00 2.95
CA LYS A 382 -7.84 -8.78 1.76
C LYS A 382 -7.04 -7.96 0.75
N ASN A 383 -7.38 -6.68 0.57
CA ASN A 383 -6.67 -5.80 -0.35
C ASN A 383 -5.22 -5.52 0.11
N LEU A 384 -4.96 -5.64 1.41
CA LEU A 384 -3.64 -5.46 2.01
C LEU A 384 -2.85 -6.78 2.11
N ILE A 385 -3.53 -7.93 2.18
CA ILE A 385 -2.91 -9.26 2.30
C ILE A 385 -3.01 -9.98 0.95
N PRO A 386 -1.96 -9.97 0.13
CA PRO A 386 -1.96 -10.69 -1.15
C PRO A 386 -2.19 -12.19 -0.95
N LYS A 387 -2.83 -12.84 -1.92
CA LYS A 387 -3.17 -14.27 -1.83
C LYS A 387 -4.01 -14.63 -0.60
N SER A 388 -4.97 -13.77 -0.28
CA SER A 388 -6.02 -14.07 0.68
C SER A 388 -7.40 -14.12 0.00
N ALA A 389 -8.33 -14.82 0.61
CA ALA A 389 -9.73 -14.88 0.23
C ALA A 389 -10.61 -14.57 1.44
N VAL A 390 -11.79 -14.02 1.18
CA VAL A 390 -12.79 -13.78 2.23
C VAL A 390 -14.07 -14.50 1.83
N GLY A 391 -14.59 -15.32 2.72
CA GLY A 391 -15.86 -15.99 2.56
C GLY A 391 -16.81 -15.65 3.70
N THR A 392 -18.12 -15.58 3.40
CA THR A 392 -19.14 -15.34 4.42
C THR A 392 -19.44 -16.64 5.16
N LEU A 393 -19.14 -16.65 6.45
CA LEU A 393 -19.48 -17.74 7.35
C LEU A 393 -20.95 -17.61 7.77
N SER A 394 -21.70 -18.71 7.73
CA SER A 394 -23.03 -18.73 8.34
C SER A 394 -22.95 -18.62 9.86
N ALA A 395 -24.00 -18.14 10.50
CA ALA A 395 -24.02 -17.86 11.94
C ALA A 395 -23.64 -19.05 12.86
N ASN A 396 -23.63 -20.27 12.30
CA ASN A 396 -23.24 -21.48 13.02
C ASN A 396 -22.15 -22.29 12.28
N SER A 397 -21.37 -21.68 11.41
CA SER A 397 -20.31 -22.32 10.60
C SER A 397 -20.75 -23.52 9.73
N SER A 398 -22.06 -23.76 9.52
CA SER A 398 -22.54 -24.94 8.77
C SER A 398 -22.10 -24.96 7.30
N ASN A 399 -21.72 -23.83 6.72
CA ASN A 399 -21.28 -23.71 5.34
C ASN A 399 -19.75 -23.70 5.16
N VAL A 400 -18.96 -23.91 6.23
CA VAL A 400 -17.52 -23.71 6.24
C VAL A 400 -16.77 -24.57 5.23
N ILE A 401 -17.19 -25.81 4.99
CA ILE A 401 -16.55 -26.71 3.98
C ILE A 401 -16.67 -26.10 2.58
N GLN A 402 -17.90 -25.71 2.19
CA GLN A 402 -18.13 -25.11 0.88
C GLN A 402 -17.39 -23.78 0.74
N LEU A 403 -17.36 -22.96 1.79
CA LEU A 403 -16.61 -21.71 1.85
C LEU A 403 -15.10 -21.94 1.60
N ILE A 404 -14.50 -22.94 2.24
CA ILE A 404 -13.08 -23.30 2.06
C ILE A 404 -12.81 -23.71 0.60
N ILE A 405 -13.68 -24.54 0.01
CA ILE A 405 -13.56 -24.99 -1.37
C ILE A 405 -13.65 -23.82 -2.34
N ASP A 406 -14.63 -22.94 -2.16
CA ASP A 406 -14.83 -21.77 -3.02
C ASP A 406 -13.67 -20.77 -2.88
N ALA A 407 -13.18 -20.53 -1.66
CA ALA A 407 -12.03 -19.69 -1.40
C ALA A 407 -10.75 -20.28 -2.02
N TYR A 408 -10.52 -21.59 -1.88
CA TYR A 408 -9.39 -22.28 -2.52
C TYR A 408 -9.44 -22.15 -4.05
N ASN A 409 -10.61 -22.36 -4.66
CA ASN A 409 -10.79 -22.19 -6.10
C ASN A 409 -10.52 -20.75 -6.53
N SER A 410 -10.98 -19.76 -5.76
CA SER A 410 -10.71 -18.34 -5.99
C SER A 410 -9.21 -18.05 -5.91
N LEU A 411 -8.52 -18.51 -4.87
CA LEU A 411 -7.06 -18.34 -4.71
C LEU A 411 -6.29 -19.06 -5.83
N SER A 412 -6.80 -20.19 -6.30
CA SER A 412 -6.19 -20.99 -7.35
C SER A 412 -6.37 -20.39 -8.74
N SER A 413 -7.42 -19.58 -8.95
CA SER A 413 -7.71 -18.93 -10.24
C SER A 413 -6.83 -17.72 -10.54
N GLU A 414 -5.88 -17.41 -9.69
CA GLU A 414 -5.03 -16.23 -9.82
C GLU A 414 -3.56 -16.57 -9.54
N VAL A 415 -2.66 -16.04 -10.36
CA VAL A 415 -1.20 -16.07 -10.15
C VAL A 415 -0.67 -14.64 -10.09
N ILE A 416 0.12 -14.34 -9.07
CA ILE A 416 0.81 -13.06 -8.89
C ILE A 416 2.28 -13.38 -8.67
N LEU A 417 3.16 -12.75 -9.45
CA LEU A 417 4.62 -12.87 -9.26
C LEU A 417 5.11 -11.85 -8.24
N GLU A 418 5.97 -12.29 -7.36
CA GLU A 418 6.77 -11.42 -6.48
C GLU A 418 8.26 -11.61 -6.74
N ASN A 419 9.05 -10.60 -6.45
CA ASN A 419 10.50 -10.66 -6.52
C ASN A 419 11.13 -10.29 -5.17
N SER A 420 12.30 -10.86 -4.89
CA SER A 420 13.12 -10.43 -3.77
C SER A 420 13.52 -8.95 -3.92
N LYS A 421 14.07 -8.36 -2.86
CA LYS A 421 14.60 -6.98 -2.91
C LYS A 421 15.57 -6.83 -4.07
N LEU A 422 15.33 -5.83 -4.91
CA LEU A 422 16.20 -5.51 -6.04
C LEU A 422 17.46 -4.78 -5.58
N PRO A 423 18.62 -5.04 -6.21
CA PRO A 423 19.82 -4.23 -6.02
C PRO A 423 19.57 -2.77 -6.41
N GLU A 424 20.36 -1.88 -5.83
CA GLU A 424 20.25 -0.45 -6.13
C GLU A 424 20.53 -0.16 -7.61
N GLY A 425 19.66 0.61 -8.26
CA GLY A 425 19.78 0.94 -9.68
C GLY A 425 19.29 -0.16 -10.64
N VAL A 426 18.79 -1.28 -10.14
CA VAL A 426 18.16 -2.33 -10.97
C VAL A 426 16.64 -2.14 -10.97
N THR A 427 16.06 -2.19 -12.15
CA THR A 427 14.61 -2.13 -12.38
C THR A 427 14.12 -3.39 -13.06
N ILE A 428 12.89 -3.78 -12.76
CA ILE A 428 12.24 -4.95 -13.33
C ILE A 428 10.87 -4.56 -13.88
N ASN A 429 10.57 -5.04 -15.06
CA ASN A 429 9.27 -4.85 -15.71
C ASN A 429 8.67 -6.20 -16.05
N TYR A 430 7.37 -6.31 -15.89
CA TYR A 430 6.60 -7.52 -16.15
C TYR A 430 5.59 -7.29 -17.26
N LYS A 431 5.36 -8.31 -18.07
CA LYS A 431 4.28 -8.38 -19.05
C LYS A 431 3.70 -9.78 -19.02
N SER A 432 2.41 -9.90 -18.71
CA SER A 432 1.73 -11.17 -18.60
C SER A 432 1.02 -11.58 -19.90
N TYR A 433 1.05 -12.86 -20.20
CA TYR A 433 0.32 -13.52 -21.26
C TYR A 433 -0.57 -14.59 -20.63
N CYS A 434 -1.84 -14.22 -20.40
CA CYS A 434 -2.82 -15.05 -19.73
C CYS A 434 -3.70 -15.76 -20.77
N LYS A 435 -4.39 -16.87 -20.37
CA LYS A 435 -5.20 -17.72 -21.23
C LYS A 435 -6.29 -16.98 -22.03
N ASN A 436 -6.85 -15.94 -21.48
CA ASN A 436 -7.91 -15.13 -22.09
C ASN A 436 -7.39 -13.96 -22.97
N GLY A 437 -6.12 -13.96 -23.32
CA GLY A 437 -5.51 -12.95 -24.21
C GLY A 437 -5.35 -11.57 -23.59
N VAL A 438 -5.65 -11.38 -22.31
CA VAL A 438 -5.42 -10.14 -21.60
C VAL A 438 -3.93 -10.02 -21.26
N ASN A 439 -3.26 -9.11 -21.92
CA ASN A 439 -1.86 -8.80 -21.63
C ASN A 439 -1.81 -7.64 -20.63
N GLY A 440 -1.33 -7.90 -19.42
CA GLY A 440 -1.00 -6.88 -18.44
C GLY A 440 0.42 -6.35 -18.66
N THR A 441 0.66 -5.09 -18.33
CA THR A 441 1.99 -4.46 -18.32
C THR A 441 2.23 -3.71 -17.02
N GLY A 442 3.50 -3.44 -16.66
CA GLY A 442 3.85 -2.78 -15.39
C GLY A 442 3.44 -3.60 -14.18
N GLU A 443 2.85 -2.99 -13.18
CA GLU A 443 2.36 -3.69 -11.98
C GLU A 443 1.25 -4.71 -12.32
N ASN A 444 0.39 -4.41 -13.28
CA ASN A 444 -0.62 -5.35 -13.78
C ASN A 444 0.01 -6.51 -14.57
N GLY A 445 1.22 -6.35 -15.06
CA GLY A 445 1.99 -7.40 -15.74
C GLY A 445 2.48 -8.53 -14.84
N ARG A 446 2.39 -8.38 -13.52
CA ARG A 446 2.73 -9.43 -12.54
C ARG A 446 1.63 -10.46 -12.32
N LYS A 447 0.43 -10.21 -12.87
CA LYS A 447 -0.79 -10.92 -12.51
C LYS A 447 -1.46 -11.59 -13.70
N CYS A 448 -1.90 -12.82 -13.50
CA CYS A 448 -2.89 -13.51 -14.34
C CYS A 448 -4.07 -13.95 -13.49
N SER A 449 -5.29 -13.64 -13.94
CA SER A 449 -6.54 -14.04 -13.29
C SER A 449 -7.36 -14.93 -14.23
N ASN A 450 -8.39 -15.58 -13.69
CA ASN A 450 -9.28 -16.51 -14.40
C ASN A 450 -8.53 -17.68 -15.05
N ILE A 451 -7.55 -18.23 -14.35
CA ILE A 451 -6.83 -19.44 -14.74
C ILE A 451 -7.39 -20.66 -14.00
N SER A 452 -7.30 -21.82 -14.62
CA SER A 452 -7.65 -23.11 -14.01
C SER A 452 -6.37 -23.87 -13.61
N ILE A 453 -6.50 -24.80 -12.67
CA ILE A 453 -5.39 -25.72 -12.37
C ILE A 453 -5.06 -26.50 -13.65
N GLY A 454 -3.77 -26.61 -13.97
CA GLY A 454 -3.29 -27.22 -15.21
C GLY A 454 -3.12 -26.26 -16.40
N ASP A 455 -3.61 -25.03 -16.31
CA ASP A 455 -3.35 -24.01 -17.33
C ASP A 455 -1.90 -23.49 -17.25
N GLU A 456 -1.27 -23.31 -18.43
CA GLU A 456 0.04 -22.65 -18.53
C GLU A 456 -0.16 -21.15 -18.78
N VAL A 457 0.51 -20.33 -17.99
CA VAL A 457 0.61 -18.88 -18.18
C VAL A 457 2.07 -18.47 -18.35
N GLN A 458 2.30 -17.37 -19.06
CA GLN A 458 3.64 -16.91 -19.36
C GLN A 458 3.81 -15.46 -18.95
N PHE A 459 5.01 -15.14 -18.47
CA PHE A 459 5.40 -13.79 -18.10
C PHE A 459 6.69 -13.44 -18.82
N GLU A 460 6.68 -12.35 -19.56
CA GLU A 460 7.87 -11.75 -20.11
C GLU A 460 8.44 -10.78 -19.08
N ILE A 461 9.64 -11.05 -18.62
CA ILE A 461 10.30 -10.31 -17.56
C ILE A 461 11.52 -9.62 -18.12
N SER A 462 11.58 -8.30 -17.98
CA SER A 462 12.67 -7.45 -18.47
C SER A 462 13.39 -6.80 -17.30
N ILE A 463 14.69 -7.05 -17.16
CA ILE A 463 15.53 -6.52 -16.09
C ILE A 463 16.56 -5.56 -16.70
N THR A 464 16.66 -4.36 -16.12
CA THR A 464 17.56 -3.30 -16.57
C THR A 464 18.38 -2.77 -15.40
N ALA A 465 19.69 -2.70 -15.56
CA ALA A 465 20.56 -1.98 -14.65
C ALA A 465 20.74 -0.54 -15.17
N ASN A 466 20.32 0.44 -14.37
CA ASN A 466 20.44 1.86 -14.72
C ASN A 466 21.78 2.47 -14.32
N LYS A 467 22.48 1.80 -13.41
CA LYS A 467 23.84 2.14 -12.96
C LYS A 467 24.60 0.89 -12.56
N CYS A 468 25.91 0.98 -12.49
CA CYS A 468 26.74 -0.10 -11.97
C CYS A 468 26.69 -0.10 -10.43
N PRO A 469 26.29 -1.21 -9.79
CA PRO A 469 26.34 -1.35 -8.35
C PRO A 469 27.78 -1.61 -7.87
N ASN A 470 27.98 -1.47 -6.54
CA ASN A 470 29.30 -1.70 -5.91
C ASN A 470 29.74 -3.17 -5.95
N LYS A 471 28.83 -4.10 -6.22
CA LYS A 471 29.12 -5.53 -6.33
C LYS A 471 28.99 -5.98 -7.79
N ASN A 472 29.95 -6.76 -8.26
CA ASN A 472 29.97 -7.27 -9.62
C ASN A 472 28.88 -8.32 -9.91
N SER A 473 28.31 -8.95 -8.86
CA SER A 473 27.25 -9.94 -8.98
C SER A 473 26.29 -9.88 -7.80
N GLU A 474 25.02 -10.00 -8.07
CA GLU A 474 23.93 -10.07 -7.10
C GLU A 474 22.92 -11.13 -7.53
N THR A 475 22.23 -11.75 -6.59
CA THR A 475 21.21 -12.75 -6.89
C THR A 475 19.84 -12.24 -6.47
N ILE A 476 18.89 -12.32 -7.38
CA ILE A 476 17.49 -12.06 -7.12
C ILE A 476 16.66 -13.32 -7.36
N LYS A 477 15.50 -13.38 -6.72
CA LYS A 477 14.57 -14.50 -6.82
C LYS A 477 13.21 -14.00 -7.25
N ILE A 478 12.54 -14.75 -8.10
CA ILE A 478 11.16 -14.48 -8.52
C ILE A 478 10.37 -15.74 -8.27
N LYS A 479 9.22 -15.62 -7.61
CA LYS A 479 8.31 -16.73 -7.35
C LYS A 479 6.85 -16.31 -7.51
N PRO A 480 5.95 -17.25 -7.80
CA PRO A 480 4.53 -17.00 -7.63
C PRO A 480 4.19 -16.90 -6.14
N LEU A 481 3.41 -15.91 -5.77
CA LEU A 481 3.01 -15.66 -4.40
C LEU A 481 2.23 -16.85 -3.83
N GLY A 482 2.63 -17.34 -2.66
CA GLY A 482 2.07 -18.53 -2.01
C GLY A 482 2.63 -19.86 -2.53
N PHE A 483 3.72 -19.82 -3.32
CA PHE A 483 4.43 -21.02 -3.79
C PHE A 483 5.87 -21.02 -3.26
N THR A 484 6.42 -22.21 -3.13
CA THR A 484 7.79 -22.40 -2.65
C THR A 484 8.80 -22.46 -3.79
N GLU A 485 8.36 -22.82 -5.00
CA GLU A 485 9.20 -22.84 -6.19
C GLU A 485 9.54 -21.43 -6.64
N GLU A 486 10.82 -21.20 -6.95
CA GLU A 486 11.36 -19.90 -7.33
C GLU A 486 12.29 -20.00 -8.54
N VAL A 487 12.44 -18.89 -9.25
CA VAL A 487 13.48 -18.70 -10.26
C VAL A 487 14.61 -17.92 -9.62
N GLU A 488 15.80 -18.50 -9.62
CA GLU A 488 17.02 -17.83 -9.20
C GLU A 488 17.67 -17.13 -10.38
N ILE A 489 17.92 -15.83 -10.28
CA ILE A 489 18.51 -15.01 -11.31
C ILE A 489 19.79 -14.40 -10.77
N ILE A 490 20.91 -14.83 -11.34
CA ILE A 490 22.21 -14.29 -11.03
C ILE A 490 22.47 -13.11 -11.98
N LEU A 491 22.51 -11.92 -11.43
CA LEU A 491 22.81 -10.68 -12.13
C LEU A 491 24.32 -10.47 -12.11
N GLN A 492 24.94 -10.32 -13.26
CA GLN A 492 26.34 -9.95 -13.45
C GLN A 492 26.37 -8.60 -14.16
N PHE A 493 27.10 -7.64 -13.61
CA PHE A 493 27.10 -6.27 -14.13
C PHE A 493 28.33 -6.03 -15.00
N ILE A 494 28.11 -5.57 -16.23
CA ILE A 494 29.16 -5.18 -17.16
C ILE A 494 29.47 -3.70 -16.92
N CYS A 495 30.43 -3.45 -16.04
CA CYS A 495 30.86 -2.11 -15.63
C CYS A 495 32.20 -1.69 -16.22
N GLU A 496 32.98 -2.66 -16.70
CA GLU A 496 34.31 -2.46 -17.28
C GLU A 496 34.41 -3.12 -18.65
N CYS A 497 35.28 -2.65 -19.45
CA CYS A 497 35.59 -3.26 -20.75
C CYS A 497 36.62 -4.38 -20.57
N GLU A 498 36.62 -5.35 -21.46
CA GLU A 498 37.57 -6.46 -21.41
C GLU A 498 39.03 -5.96 -21.55
N CYS A 499 39.26 -4.96 -22.42
CA CYS A 499 40.56 -4.31 -22.58
C CYS A 499 41.12 -3.66 -21.29
N GLN A 500 40.32 -3.39 -20.27
CA GLN A 500 40.82 -2.85 -18.99
C GLN A 500 41.56 -3.91 -18.16
N SER A 501 41.16 -5.18 -18.30
CA SER A 501 41.83 -6.28 -17.61
C SER A 501 43.26 -6.53 -18.13
N GLU A 502 43.57 -6.10 -19.37
CA GLU A 502 44.88 -6.18 -20.02
C GLU A 502 45.72 -4.93 -19.80
N GLY A 503 45.26 -4.01 -18.92
CA GLY A 503 45.95 -2.75 -18.65
C GLY A 503 47.36 -2.95 -18.10
N ILE A 504 48.32 -2.12 -18.57
CA ILE A 504 49.73 -2.14 -18.16
C ILE A 504 49.92 -1.06 -17.09
N PRO A 505 49.97 -1.41 -15.80
CA PRO A 505 50.25 -0.43 -14.75
C PRO A 505 51.65 0.16 -14.86
N GLY A 506 51.81 1.44 -14.50
CA GLY A 506 53.10 2.09 -14.55
C GLY A 506 53.68 2.16 -15.95
N SER A 507 52.83 2.27 -16.98
CA SER A 507 53.26 2.26 -18.39
C SER A 507 54.09 3.50 -18.73
N PRO A 508 55.25 3.33 -19.47
CA PRO A 508 56.04 4.46 -19.96
C PRO A 508 55.24 5.40 -20.86
N LYS A 509 54.15 4.89 -21.52
CA LYS A 509 53.27 5.70 -22.35
C LYS A 509 52.40 6.70 -21.53
N CYS A 510 52.35 6.53 -20.22
CA CYS A 510 51.61 7.38 -19.29
C CYS A 510 52.60 8.21 -18.45
N HIS A 511 53.46 8.98 -19.08
CA HIS A 511 54.42 9.91 -18.50
C HIS A 511 55.21 9.30 -17.33
N ASP A 512 56.21 8.47 -17.68
CA ASP A 512 57.10 7.79 -16.74
C ASP A 512 56.41 6.94 -15.65
N GLY A 513 55.30 6.33 -15.99
CA GLY A 513 54.59 5.41 -15.08
C GLY A 513 53.54 6.08 -14.18
N ASN A 514 53.14 7.32 -14.46
CA ASN A 514 52.11 8.03 -13.72
C ASN A 514 50.69 7.59 -13.99
N GLY A 515 50.51 6.45 -14.66
CA GLY A 515 49.20 5.87 -14.96
C GLY A 515 49.26 4.45 -15.49
N THR A 516 48.09 3.86 -15.70
CA THR A 516 47.90 2.56 -16.34
C THR A 516 47.49 2.81 -17.81
N PHE A 517 48.23 2.21 -18.78
CA PHE A 517 47.82 2.25 -20.17
C PHE A 517 46.82 1.12 -20.43
N GLU A 518 45.57 1.46 -20.68
CA GLU A 518 44.48 0.53 -20.90
C GLU A 518 43.56 1.03 -22.02
N CYS A 519 42.95 0.15 -22.77
CA CYS A 519 41.98 0.49 -23.84
C CYS A 519 42.44 1.64 -24.78
N GLY A 520 43.74 1.71 -25.07
CA GLY A 520 44.34 2.74 -25.98
C GLY A 520 44.50 4.13 -25.36
N ALA A 521 44.27 4.29 -24.05
CA ALA A 521 44.41 5.56 -23.31
C ALA A 521 45.12 5.35 -21.96
N CYS A 522 45.58 6.44 -21.35
CA CYS A 522 46.15 6.43 -20.02
C CYS A 522 45.02 6.70 -18.98
N ARG A 523 44.88 5.81 -18.00
CA ARG A 523 44.16 6.07 -16.76
C ARG A 523 45.18 6.52 -15.72
N CYS A 524 45.11 7.79 -15.37
CA CYS A 524 46.12 8.42 -14.52
C CYS A 524 45.98 7.96 -13.04
N ASN A 525 47.12 7.88 -12.36
CA ASN A 525 47.18 7.67 -10.92
C ASN A 525 46.59 8.88 -10.19
N GLU A 526 46.24 8.69 -8.91
CA GLU A 526 45.71 9.76 -8.08
C GLU A 526 46.72 10.92 -8.02
N GLY A 527 46.24 12.17 -8.15
CA GLY A 527 47.07 13.35 -8.20
C GLY A 527 47.71 13.65 -9.57
N ARG A 528 47.40 12.87 -10.60
CA ARG A 528 47.90 13.08 -11.98
C ARG A 528 46.72 13.27 -12.94
N VAL A 529 46.93 14.17 -13.92
CA VAL A 529 45.92 14.51 -14.96
C VAL A 529 46.61 14.75 -16.29
N GLY A 530 45.80 14.90 -17.33
CA GLY A 530 46.30 15.06 -18.71
C GLY A 530 46.09 13.80 -19.52
N ARG A 531 46.28 13.89 -20.83
CA ARG A 531 46.08 12.80 -21.79
C ARG A 531 47.05 11.63 -21.54
N HIS A 532 48.25 11.92 -21.12
CA HIS A 532 49.33 10.99 -20.81
C HIS A 532 49.74 11.03 -19.35
N CYS A 533 48.91 11.62 -18.46
CA CYS A 533 49.19 11.81 -17.05
C CYS A 533 50.39 12.69 -16.77
N GLU A 534 50.63 13.64 -17.69
CA GLU A 534 51.81 14.51 -17.71
C GLU A 534 51.81 15.62 -16.65
N CYS A 535 50.60 15.97 -16.11
CA CYS A 535 50.49 17.03 -15.15
C CYS A 535 50.27 16.49 -13.72
N SER A 536 50.90 17.15 -12.72
CA SER A 536 50.61 16.97 -11.31
C SER A 536 49.54 17.98 -10.88
N THR A 537 48.59 17.55 -10.05
CA THR A 537 47.59 18.45 -9.45
C THR A 537 48.25 19.52 -8.54
N ASP A 538 49.48 19.25 -8.05
CA ASP A 538 50.22 20.16 -7.14
C ASP A 538 51.11 21.16 -7.86
N GLU A 539 51.41 20.95 -9.14
CA GLU A 539 52.36 21.79 -9.90
C GLU A 539 51.72 22.88 -10.78
N VAL A 540 50.38 22.93 -10.82
CA VAL A 540 49.68 23.80 -11.77
C VAL A 540 49.20 25.08 -11.09
N ASN A 541 50.11 25.98 -10.76
CA ASN A 541 49.80 27.36 -10.38
C ASN A 541 50.49 28.35 -11.33
N SER A 542 50.04 28.47 -12.59
CA SER A 542 50.44 29.55 -13.46
C SER A 542 49.22 30.28 -14.06
N GLU A 543 49.20 31.61 -13.94
CA GLU A 543 48.14 32.51 -14.38
C GLU A 543 47.79 32.38 -15.87
N ASP A 544 48.70 31.87 -16.72
CA ASP A 544 48.48 31.67 -18.13
C ASP A 544 47.59 30.46 -18.45
N MET A 545 47.54 29.43 -17.60
CA MET A 545 46.66 28.28 -17.76
C MET A 545 45.22 28.57 -17.33
N ASP A 546 45.04 29.50 -16.40
CA ASP A 546 43.71 29.91 -15.95
C ASP A 546 42.86 30.54 -17.05
N ALA A 547 43.51 31.11 -18.08
CA ALA A 547 42.83 31.71 -19.23
C ALA A 547 42.02 30.67 -20.00
N TYR A 548 42.54 29.44 -20.13
CA TYR A 548 41.84 28.33 -20.80
C TYR A 548 40.70 27.75 -20.01
N CYS A 549 40.62 28.01 -18.72
CA CYS A 549 39.59 27.59 -17.80
C CYS A 549 38.50 28.65 -17.54
N ARG A 550 38.52 29.77 -18.25
CA ARG A 550 37.53 30.84 -18.15
C ARG A 550 36.55 30.79 -19.28
N LYS A 551 35.26 30.91 -18.97
CA LYS A 551 34.20 31.05 -19.98
C LYS A 551 34.33 32.46 -20.61
N GLU A 552 34.05 32.57 -21.92
CA GLU A 552 34.06 33.84 -22.61
C GLU A 552 33.30 34.93 -21.83
N ASN A 553 33.94 36.08 -21.60
CA ASN A 553 33.40 37.19 -20.84
C ASN A 553 33.21 36.96 -19.32
N SER A 554 33.79 35.90 -18.72
CA SER A 554 33.76 35.65 -17.29
C SER A 554 35.15 35.83 -16.69
N SER A 555 35.23 36.47 -15.54
CA SER A 555 36.44 36.55 -14.69
C SER A 555 36.67 35.30 -13.84
N GLU A 556 35.66 34.42 -13.76
CA GLU A 556 35.67 33.25 -12.87
C GLU A 556 36.34 32.06 -13.51
N ILE A 557 37.31 31.46 -12.81
CA ILE A 557 37.95 30.21 -13.23
C ILE A 557 37.01 29.06 -12.93
N CYS A 558 36.74 28.20 -13.96
CA CYS A 558 35.86 27.04 -13.85
C CYS A 558 34.50 27.38 -13.19
N SER A 559 33.97 28.58 -13.44
CA SER A 559 32.74 29.12 -12.87
C SER A 559 32.65 29.00 -11.34
N ASN A 560 33.82 29.06 -10.64
CA ASN A 560 33.97 28.85 -9.18
C ASN A 560 33.53 27.45 -8.68
N ASN A 561 33.26 26.50 -9.56
CA ASN A 561 32.77 25.16 -9.25
C ASN A 561 33.80 24.05 -9.51
N GLY A 562 35.03 24.42 -9.78
CA GLY A 562 36.11 23.49 -10.11
C GLY A 562 37.48 24.15 -9.97
N GLU A 563 38.51 23.38 -10.27
CA GLU A 563 39.92 23.83 -10.31
C GLU A 563 40.41 23.71 -11.74
N CYS A 564 41.23 24.67 -12.15
CA CYS A 564 41.91 24.62 -13.46
C CYS A 564 43.12 23.72 -13.36
N VAL A 565 43.07 22.56 -13.99
CA VAL A 565 44.20 21.61 -13.98
C VAL A 565 44.64 21.40 -15.42
N CYS A 566 45.88 21.72 -15.71
CA CYS A 566 46.45 21.65 -17.05
C CYS A 566 45.59 22.37 -18.12
N GLY A 567 45.03 23.52 -17.81
CA GLY A 567 44.16 24.26 -18.74
C GLY A 567 42.79 23.64 -18.97
N GLN A 568 42.38 22.69 -18.16
CA GLN A 568 41.05 22.07 -18.18
C GLN A 568 40.39 22.20 -16.80
N CYS A 569 39.10 22.49 -16.80
CA CYS A 569 38.38 22.55 -15.55
C CYS A 569 38.07 21.15 -15.03
N VAL A 570 38.56 20.84 -13.83
CA VAL A 570 38.16 19.66 -13.05
C VAL A 570 37.08 20.12 -12.07
N CYS A 571 35.87 19.69 -12.30
CA CYS A 571 34.73 20.10 -11.50
C CYS A 571 34.84 19.50 -10.10
N ARG A 572 34.50 20.33 -9.08
CA ARG A 572 34.55 19.97 -7.66
C ARG A 572 33.57 18.81 -7.40
N LYS A 573 34.04 17.77 -6.74
CA LYS A 573 33.20 16.68 -6.24
C LYS A 573 32.47 17.15 -4.97
N ARG A 574 31.20 16.75 -4.84
CA ARG A 574 30.40 17.01 -3.64
C ARG A 574 30.35 15.77 -2.75
N ASP A 575 30.01 15.96 -1.47
CA ASP A 575 29.84 14.85 -0.52
C ASP A 575 28.71 13.91 -0.95
N ASN A 576 27.67 14.48 -1.57
CA ASN A 576 26.63 13.69 -2.25
C ASN A 576 27.06 13.37 -3.67
N THR A 577 27.45 12.14 -3.94
CA THR A 577 27.95 11.67 -5.25
C THR A 577 26.93 11.78 -6.38
N ASN A 578 25.64 11.95 -6.09
CA ASN A 578 24.59 12.18 -7.08
C ASN A 578 24.52 13.66 -7.53
N GLU A 579 25.16 14.57 -6.78
CA GLU A 579 25.24 15.99 -7.10
C GLU A 579 26.55 16.28 -7.83
N ILE A 580 26.47 16.63 -9.09
CA ILE A 580 27.64 16.85 -9.93
C ILE A 580 27.61 18.23 -10.56
N TYR A 581 28.81 18.84 -10.62
CA TYR A 581 29.10 19.94 -11.53
C TYR A 581 29.56 19.39 -12.87
N SER A 582 29.16 20.01 -13.98
CA SER A 582 29.45 19.57 -15.34
C SER A 582 29.62 20.78 -16.28
N GLY A 583 29.97 20.50 -17.54
CA GLY A 583 30.27 21.51 -18.54
C GLY A 583 31.78 21.74 -18.66
N LYS A 584 32.20 22.35 -19.79
CA LYS A 584 33.61 22.63 -20.10
C LYS A 584 34.26 23.49 -19.03
N PHE A 585 33.51 24.39 -18.42
CA PHE A 585 33.96 25.35 -17.38
C PHE A 585 33.27 25.10 -16.04
N CYS A 586 32.71 23.88 -15.82
CA CYS A 586 31.95 23.54 -14.60
C CYS A 586 30.77 24.50 -14.33
N GLU A 587 30.21 25.06 -15.38
CA GLU A 587 29.16 26.07 -15.32
C GLU A 587 27.77 25.46 -15.07
N CYS A 588 27.62 24.16 -15.25
CA CYS A 588 26.37 23.43 -15.07
C CYS A 588 26.37 22.62 -13.78
N ASP A 589 25.23 22.46 -13.17
CA ASP A 589 24.98 21.51 -12.08
C ASP A 589 23.61 20.83 -12.24
N ASN A 590 23.43 19.71 -11.54
CA ASN A 590 22.21 18.89 -11.58
C ASN A 590 21.41 18.94 -10.28
N PHE A 591 21.68 19.90 -9.40
CA PHE A 591 21.07 19.97 -8.05
C PHE A 591 20.53 21.36 -7.68
N ASN A 592 20.84 22.40 -8.42
CA ASN A 592 20.34 23.77 -8.23
C ASN A 592 19.15 24.11 -9.18
N CYS A 593 18.33 23.12 -9.51
CA CYS A 593 17.07 23.38 -10.17
C CYS A 593 15.96 23.70 -9.20
N ASP A 594 14.89 24.29 -9.69
CA ASP A 594 13.69 24.58 -8.91
C ASP A 594 13.14 23.29 -8.27
N ARG A 595 12.59 23.47 -7.07
CA ARG A 595 12.07 22.37 -6.27
C ARG A 595 10.57 22.54 -6.02
N SER A 596 9.86 21.45 -6.09
CA SER A 596 8.48 21.35 -5.61
C SER A 596 8.40 20.23 -4.57
N ASN A 597 7.70 20.47 -3.45
CA ASN A 597 7.59 19.54 -2.32
C ASN A 597 8.95 19.00 -1.80
N GLY A 598 10.00 19.84 -1.87
CA GLY A 598 11.35 19.46 -1.43
C GLY A 598 12.15 18.62 -2.44
N LEU A 599 11.52 18.13 -3.50
CA LEU A 599 12.16 17.34 -4.55
C LEU A 599 12.64 18.24 -5.69
N ILE A 600 13.84 17.99 -6.19
CA ILE A 600 14.38 18.67 -7.39
C ILE A 600 13.47 18.32 -8.57
N CYS A 601 13.10 19.36 -9.35
CA CYS A 601 12.16 19.22 -10.48
C CYS A 601 10.87 18.46 -10.09
N GLY A 602 10.40 18.63 -8.83
CA GLY A 602 9.20 17.98 -8.33
C GLY A 602 9.23 16.45 -8.35
N GLY A 603 10.38 15.84 -8.61
CA GLY A 603 10.50 14.39 -8.86
C GLY A 603 10.02 13.94 -10.25
N ASN A 604 9.53 14.86 -11.08
CA ASN A 604 8.94 14.59 -12.39
C ASN A 604 9.77 15.16 -13.54
N GLY A 605 11.04 15.33 -13.34
CA GLY A 605 11.97 15.82 -14.33
C GLY A 605 13.41 15.61 -13.92
N VAL A 606 14.31 15.95 -14.78
CA VAL A 606 15.76 15.87 -14.56
C VAL A 606 16.35 17.27 -14.53
N CYS A 607 17.11 17.56 -13.50
CA CYS A 607 17.85 18.81 -13.40
C CYS A 607 19.06 18.79 -14.35
N LYS A 608 19.05 19.63 -15.36
CA LYS A 608 20.14 19.78 -16.30
C LYS A 608 20.57 21.24 -16.36
N CYS A 609 21.82 21.50 -16.01
CA CYS A 609 22.41 22.83 -16.09
C CYS A 609 21.53 23.92 -15.45
N ARG A 610 21.00 23.65 -14.23
CA ARG A 610 20.11 24.53 -13.44
C ARG A 610 18.72 24.76 -14.04
N VAL A 611 18.33 23.97 -15.01
CA VAL A 611 16.97 24.00 -15.60
C VAL A 611 16.35 22.63 -15.49
N CYS A 612 15.10 22.55 -15.08
CA CYS A 612 14.38 21.29 -15.06
C CYS A 612 13.91 20.91 -16.47
N GLU A 613 14.36 19.76 -16.94
CA GLU A 613 13.73 19.09 -18.10
C GLU A 613 12.66 18.15 -17.58
N CYS A 614 11.42 18.52 -17.82
CA CYS A 614 10.27 17.77 -17.31
C CYS A 614 10.04 16.49 -18.12
N ASN A 615 9.61 15.43 -17.43
CA ASN A 615 9.12 14.22 -18.05
C ASN A 615 7.91 14.52 -18.96
N PRO A 616 7.62 13.70 -19.98
CA PRO A 616 6.38 13.81 -20.73
C PRO A 616 5.18 13.90 -19.78
N ASN A 617 4.22 14.77 -20.08
CA ASN A 617 3.05 15.07 -19.28
C ASN A 617 3.27 15.96 -18.04
N TYR A 618 4.45 16.54 -17.87
CA TYR A 618 4.70 17.56 -16.84
C TYR A 618 5.24 18.85 -17.43
N THR A 619 4.98 19.96 -16.76
CA THR A 619 5.46 21.29 -17.16
C THR A 619 5.68 22.17 -15.91
N GLY A 620 6.14 23.40 -16.09
CA GLY A 620 6.49 24.28 -14.99
C GLY A 620 7.99 24.31 -14.72
N SER A 621 8.47 25.35 -14.05
CA SER A 621 9.91 25.51 -13.76
C SER A 621 10.47 24.41 -12.85
N ALA A 622 9.59 23.86 -12.01
CA ALA A 622 9.90 22.73 -11.10
C ALA A 622 9.24 21.40 -11.53
N CYS A 623 8.70 21.29 -12.75
CA CYS A 623 7.98 20.11 -13.26
C CYS A 623 6.85 19.64 -12.31
N ASP A 624 6.23 20.55 -11.63
CA ASP A 624 5.20 20.33 -10.62
C ASP A 624 3.78 20.40 -11.20
N CYS A 625 3.65 20.80 -12.46
CA CYS A 625 2.40 20.91 -13.16
C CYS A 625 2.16 19.68 -14.05
N SER A 626 1.27 18.78 -13.63
CA SER A 626 0.85 17.64 -14.45
C SER A 626 -0.08 18.10 -15.58
N LEU A 627 0.17 17.62 -16.79
CA LEU A 627 -0.69 17.81 -17.98
C LEU A 627 -1.73 16.69 -18.12
N ASP A 628 -1.71 15.70 -17.22
CA ASP A 628 -2.70 14.64 -17.17
C ASP A 628 -4.03 15.19 -16.65
N THR A 629 -5.06 15.10 -17.47
CA THR A 629 -6.42 15.55 -17.15
C THR A 629 -7.30 14.44 -16.57
N THR A 630 -6.79 13.22 -16.40
CA THR A 630 -7.58 12.10 -15.87
C THR A 630 -8.05 12.34 -14.45
N SER A 631 -7.25 12.98 -13.62
CA SER A 631 -7.61 13.39 -12.26
C SER A 631 -8.69 14.49 -12.21
N CYS A 632 -8.85 15.24 -13.30
CA CYS A 632 -9.87 16.27 -13.44
C CYS A 632 -11.17 15.76 -14.08
N MET A 633 -11.21 14.50 -14.50
CA MET A 633 -12.37 13.91 -15.15
C MET A 633 -13.44 13.61 -14.11
N ALA A 634 -14.58 14.24 -14.24
CA ALA A 634 -15.72 14.00 -13.37
C ALA A 634 -16.52 12.76 -13.82
N VAL A 635 -17.37 12.26 -12.94
CA VAL A 635 -18.24 11.09 -13.18
C VAL A 635 -19.14 11.26 -14.42
N ASN A 636 -19.47 12.50 -14.78
CA ASN A 636 -20.25 12.83 -15.98
C ASN A 636 -19.44 12.84 -17.27
N GLY A 637 -18.15 12.45 -17.24
CA GLY A 637 -17.26 12.44 -18.38
C GLY A 637 -16.78 13.83 -18.85
N GLN A 638 -17.05 14.90 -18.09
CA GLN A 638 -16.58 16.25 -18.38
C GLN A 638 -15.42 16.63 -17.47
N ILE A 639 -14.45 17.35 -18.00
CA ILE A 639 -13.35 17.92 -17.22
C ILE A 639 -13.92 18.93 -16.24
N CYS A 640 -13.62 18.75 -14.93
CA CYS A 640 -14.06 19.62 -13.84
C CYS A 640 -15.58 19.86 -13.82
N ASN A 641 -16.39 18.85 -14.19
CA ASN A 641 -17.85 18.97 -14.35
C ASN A 641 -18.31 20.08 -15.28
N GLY A 642 -17.46 20.56 -16.19
CA GLY A 642 -17.74 21.73 -17.02
C GLY A 642 -17.80 23.07 -16.26
N ARG A 643 -17.32 23.11 -15.00
CA ARG A 643 -17.38 24.23 -14.06
C ARG A 643 -16.01 24.73 -13.62
N GLY A 644 -14.96 24.28 -14.29
CA GLY A 644 -13.59 24.62 -13.99
C GLY A 644 -12.64 24.30 -15.14
N VAL A 645 -11.39 24.63 -14.93
CA VAL A 645 -10.29 24.32 -15.84
C VAL A 645 -9.34 23.37 -15.11
N CYS A 646 -8.86 22.34 -15.79
CA CYS A 646 -7.83 21.48 -15.25
C CYS A 646 -6.48 22.17 -15.39
N GLU A 647 -5.91 22.62 -14.28
CA GLU A 647 -4.57 23.18 -14.21
C GLU A 647 -3.70 22.25 -13.34
N CYS A 648 -2.62 21.75 -13.92
CA CYS A 648 -1.66 20.90 -13.22
C CYS A 648 -2.30 19.65 -12.55
N GLY A 649 -3.24 19.00 -13.22
CA GLY A 649 -3.91 17.81 -12.71
C GLY A 649 -4.91 18.07 -11.59
N ALA A 650 -5.25 19.33 -11.34
CA ALA A 650 -6.26 19.74 -10.36
C ALA A 650 -7.30 20.68 -11.00
N CYS A 651 -8.55 20.50 -10.63
CA CYS A 651 -9.59 21.39 -11.10
C CYS A 651 -9.55 22.73 -10.38
N LYS A 652 -9.41 23.80 -11.15
CA LYS A 652 -9.63 25.16 -10.70
C LYS A 652 -11.05 25.55 -11.06
N CYS A 653 -11.94 25.54 -10.08
CA CYS A 653 -13.34 25.85 -10.30
C CYS A 653 -13.52 27.32 -10.65
N THR A 654 -14.22 27.60 -11.76
CA THR A 654 -14.50 28.96 -12.24
C THR A 654 -15.67 29.58 -11.53
N ASP A 655 -16.60 28.77 -11.02
CA ASP A 655 -17.73 29.24 -10.20
C ASP A 655 -17.33 29.03 -8.70
N PRO A 656 -17.23 30.12 -7.92
CA PRO A 656 -16.80 30.06 -6.52
C PRO A 656 -17.76 29.29 -5.60
N LYS A 657 -18.94 28.93 -6.08
CA LYS A 657 -19.89 28.09 -5.32
C LYS A 657 -19.49 26.62 -5.31
N PHE A 658 -18.70 26.19 -6.28
CA PHE A 658 -18.29 24.79 -6.43
C PHE A 658 -16.87 24.58 -5.95
N GLN A 659 -16.65 23.47 -5.30
CA GLN A 659 -15.38 22.99 -4.75
C GLN A 659 -15.27 21.48 -4.95
N GLY A 660 -14.14 20.92 -4.52
CA GLY A 660 -13.87 19.51 -4.66
C GLY A 660 -12.91 19.18 -5.81
N PRO A 661 -12.37 17.98 -5.81
CA PRO A 661 -11.36 17.54 -6.79
C PRO A 661 -11.79 17.71 -8.26
N THR A 662 -13.09 17.62 -8.56
CA THR A 662 -13.66 17.78 -9.90
C THR A 662 -14.75 18.86 -9.96
N CYS A 663 -14.74 19.83 -9.02
CA CYS A 663 -15.75 20.88 -8.90
C CYS A 663 -17.18 20.33 -8.73
N GLU A 664 -17.31 19.20 -8.07
CA GLU A 664 -18.57 18.49 -7.85
C GLU A 664 -19.32 18.98 -6.62
N MET A 665 -18.64 19.46 -5.59
CA MET A 665 -19.24 19.83 -4.32
C MET A 665 -19.65 21.31 -4.30
N CYS A 666 -20.91 21.55 -4.07
CA CYS A 666 -21.41 22.89 -3.77
C CYS A 666 -21.78 22.99 -2.29
N GLN A 667 -20.99 23.70 -1.51
CA GLN A 667 -21.24 23.88 -0.07
C GLN A 667 -22.40 24.81 0.26
N THR A 668 -22.77 25.67 -0.66
CA THR A 668 -23.84 26.66 -0.52
C THR A 668 -25.10 26.28 -1.28
N CYS A 669 -25.09 25.22 -2.07
CA CYS A 669 -26.27 24.72 -2.74
C CYS A 669 -27.06 23.81 -1.78
N LEU A 670 -28.37 24.07 -1.73
CA LEU A 670 -29.28 23.09 -1.14
C LEU A 670 -29.15 21.77 -1.90
N GLY A 671 -29.16 20.64 -1.20
CA GLY A 671 -29.21 19.34 -1.87
C GLY A 671 -30.42 19.28 -2.82
N VAL A 672 -30.29 18.52 -3.94
CA VAL A 672 -31.32 18.39 -4.97
C VAL A 672 -32.72 18.17 -4.40
N CYS A 673 -32.83 17.41 -3.32
CA CYS A 673 -34.09 17.17 -2.64
C CYS A 673 -34.63 18.43 -1.96
N ALA A 674 -33.77 19.16 -1.24
CA ALA A 674 -34.17 20.40 -0.57
C ALA A 674 -34.44 21.55 -1.56
N GLU A 675 -33.69 21.60 -2.66
CA GLU A 675 -33.86 22.59 -3.71
C GLU A 675 -35.24 22.48 -4.41
N HIS A 676 -35.70 21.26 -4.67
CA HIS A 676 -36.94 20.99 -5.37
C HIS A 676 -38.13 20.72 -4.44
N LYS A 677 -37.89 20.56 -3.12
CA LYS A 677 -38.89 20.27 -2.11
C LYS A 677 -40.14 21.13 -2.23
N GLU A 678 -40.00 22.46 -2.21
CA GLU A 678 -41.10 23.39 -2.23
C GLU A 678 -41.91 23.32 -3.54
N CYS A 679 -41.21 23.14 -4.66
CA CYS A 679 -41.83 23.01 -5.95
C CYS A 679 -42.55 21.66 -6.14
N VAL A 680 -42.02 20.58 -5.62
CA VAL A 680 -42.69 19.28 -5.62
C VAL A 680 -43.89 19.29 -4.71
N GLN A 681 -43.77 19.91 -3.52
CA GLN A 681 -44.85 20.02 -2.54
C GLN A 681 -46.03 20.82 -3.07
N CYS A 682 -45.74 21.97 -3.74
CA CYS A 682 -46.84 22.80 -4.29
C CYS A 682 -47.49 22.12 -5.51
N ARG A 683 -46.75 21.52 -6.43
CA ARG A 683 -47.30 20.88 -7.65
C ARG A 683 -48.00 19.55 -7.38
N ALA A 684 -47.50 18.75 -6.41
CA ALA A 684 -48.08 17.45 -6.09
C ALA A 684 -49.25 17.55 -5.12
N PHE A 685 -49.16 18.41 -4.09
CA PHE A 685 -50.08 18.42 -2.95
C PHE A 685 -50.81 19.77 -2.74
N ASN A 686 -50.47 20.78 -3.52
CA ASN A 686 -50.99 22.15 -3.39
C ASN A 686 -50.77 22.76 -2.01
N LYS A 687 -49.58 22.46 -1.41
CA LYS A 687 -49.13 22.90 -0.09
C LYS A 687 -47.77 23.59 -0.15
N GLY A 688 -47.32 24.21 0.95
CA GLY A 688 -46.00 24.85 1.06
C GLY A 688 -45.99 26.33 0.75
N GLU A 689 -44.84 26.97 0.95
CA GLU A 689 -44.66 28.43 0.83
C GLU A 689 -44.90 28.93 -0.60
N LYS A 690 -44.60 28.15 -1.60
CA LYS A 690 -44.78 28.48 -3.03
C LYS A 690 -46.15 28.13 -3.61
N LYS A 691 -47.14 27.86 -2.75
CA LYS A 691 -48.49 27.43 -3.17
C LYS A 691 -49.11 28.42 -4.17
N ASP A 692 -49.03 29.74 -3.89
CA ASP A 692 -49.69 30.76 -4.67
C ASP A 692 -48.92 31.16 -5.95
N THR A 693 -47.60 30.92 -6.00
CA THR A 693 -46.72 31.21 -7.15
C THR A 693 -46.33 29.93 -7.91
N CYS A 694 -46.89 28.79 -7.55
CA CYS A 694 -46.51 27.42 -8.02
C CYS A 694 -46.43 27.28 -9.54
N ALA A 695 -47.39 27.86 -10.28
CA ALA A 695 -47.45 27.77 -11.73
C ALA A 695 -46.35 28.58 -12.45
N GLN A 696 -45.85 29.63 -11.80
CA GLN A 696 -44.83 30.52 -12.38
C GLN A 696 -43.41 30.06 -12.00
N GLU A 697 -43.16 29.69 -10.74
CA GLU A 697 -41.83 29.37 -10.23
C GLU A 697 -41.44 27.91 -10.40
N CYS A 698 -42.40 26.97 -10.45
CA CYS A 698 -42.18 25.54 -10.42
C CYS A 698 -42.51 24.82 -11.75
N SER A 699 -42.33 25.49 -12.89
CA SER A 699 -42.62 24.94 -14.22
C SER A 699 -41.45 24.17 -14.84
N HIS A 700 -40.28 24.17 -14.21
CA HIS A 700 -38.99 23.72 -14.76
C HIS A 700 -38.78 22.21 -14.77
N PHE A 701 -39.73 21.39 -14.33
CA PHE A 701 -39.70 19.92 -14.43
C PHE A 701 -41.08 19.32 -14.70
N ASN A 702 -41.09 18.14 -15.27
CA ASN A 702 -42.31 17.37 -15.46
C ASN A 702 -42.59 16.53 -14.21
N ILE A 703 -43.87 16.49 -13.73
CA ILE A 703 -44.26 15.76 -12.56
C ILE A 703 -45.21 14.62 -12.88
N THR A 704 -44.91 13.43 -12.38
CA THR A 704 -45.75 12.23 -12.49
C THR A 704 -46.09 11.71 -11.11
N LYS A 705 -47.35 11.53 -10.78
CA LYS A 705 -47.78 10.94 -9.51
C LYS A 705 -47.84 9.43 -9.62
N VAL A 706 -47.35 8.73 -8.57
CA VAL A 706 -47.35 7.28 -8.46
C VAL A 706 -48.11 6.83 -7.21
N GLU A 707 -48.80 5.70 -7.28
CA GLU A 707 -49.70 5.25 -6.22
C GLU A 707 -49.00 4.89 -4.92
N ASN A 708 -47.81 4.32 -5.00
CA ASN A 708 -47.00 3.89 -3.82
C ASN A 708 -45.51 4.05 -4.07
N ARG A 709 -44.75 3.83 -3.00
CA ARG A 709 -43.29 4.00 -2.98
C ARG A 709 -42.56 3.00 -3.88
N ASP A 710 -43.10 1.79 -4.07
CA ASP A 710 -42.48 0.73 -4.86
C ASP A 710 -42.54 1.00 -6.37
N LYS A 711 -43.40 1.93 -6.78
CA LYS A 711 -43.55 2.40 -8.19
C LYS A 711 -42.66 3.59 -8.53
N LEU A 712 -41.87 4.08 -7.58
CA LEU A 712 -40.85 5.09 -7.89
C LEU A 712 -39.74 4.45 -8.73
N PRO A 713 -39.16 5.13 -9.72
CA PRO A 713 -38.03 4.64 -10.50
C PRO A 713 -36.89 4.19 -9.58
N GLN A 714 -36.26 3.05 -9.91
CA GLN A 714 -35.16 2.51 -9.14
C GLN A 714 -33.80 2.95 -9.72
N PRO A 715 -32.71 3.02 -8.89
CA PRO A 715 -31.37 3.28 -9.39
C PRO A 715 -30.95 2.27 -10.48
N GLY A 716 -30.40 2.77 -11.58
CA GLY A 716 -30.03 1.95 -12.74
C GLY A 716 -31.08 1.88 -13.85
N GLN A 717 -32.29 2.40 -13.63
CA GLN A 717 -33.31 2.57 -14.69
C GLN A 717 -33.22 3.93 -15.36
N VAL A 718 -32.78 4.96 -14.63
CA VAL A 718 -32.55 6.33 -15.09
C VAL A 718 -31.36 6.90 -14.33
N ASP A 719 -30.31 7.37 -15.01
CA ASP A 719 -29.15 8.01 -14.40
C ASP A 719 -29.04 9.47 -14.90
N PRO A 720 -28.74 10.45 -14.00
CA PRO A 720 -28.68 10.39 -12.53
C PRO A 720 -30.06 10.46 -11.88
N LEU A 721 -30.33 9.55 -10.94
CA LEU A 721 -31.59 9.50 -10.20
C LEU A 721 -31.38 9.82 -8.71
N SER A 722 -32.03 10.86 -8.21
CA SER A 722 -32.01 11.23 -6.80
C SER A 722 -33.30 10.81 -6.13
N HIS A 723 -33.21 9.97 -5.09
CA HIS A 723 -34.33 9.62 -4.22
C HIS A 723 -34.45 10.60 -3.06
N CYS A 724 -35.60 11.17 -2.89
CA CYS A 724 -35.89 12.22 -1.92
C CYS A 724 -36.97 11.78 -0.93
N LYS A 725 -36.71 12.03 0.34
CA LYS A 725 -37.67 11.90 1.43
C LYS A 725 -37.69 13.19 2.21
N GLU A 726 -38.78 13.92 2.09
CA GLU A 726 -38.92 15.24 2.69
C GLU A 726 -40.18 15.31 3.55
N LYS A 727 -40.22 16.25 4.49
CA LYS A 727 -41.41 16.57 5.29
C LYS A 727 -42.16 17.73 4.69
N ASP A 728 -43.49 17.61 4.63
CA ASP A 728 -44.37 18.74 4.27
C ASP A 728 -44.61 19.68 5.49
N VAL A 729 -45.38 20.71 5.28
CA VAL A 729 -45.73 21.69 6.33
C VAL A 729 -46.57 21.13 7.47
N ASP A 730 -47.16 19.96 7.28
CA ASP A 730 -47.96 19.25 8.30
C ASP A 730 -47.17 18.11 8.96
N ASP A 731 -45.84 18.11 8.87
CA ASP A 731 -44.92 17.07 9.36
C ASP A 731 -45.13 15.66 8.73
N CYS A 732 -45.86 15.57 7.63
CA CYS A 732 -46.04 14.32 6.89
C CYS A 732 -44.85 14.06 5.96
N TRP A 733 -44.40 12.80 5.87
CA TRP A 733 -43.33 12.43 4.95
C TRP A 733 -43.88 12.25 3.55
N PHE A 734 -43.27 12.87 2.55
CA PHE A 734 -43.51 12.58 1.16
C PHE A 734 -42.23 12.14 0.42
N TYR A 735 -42.41 11.29 -0.55
CA TYR A 735 -41.31 10.64 -1.26
C TYR A 735 -41.40 10.98 -2.73
N PHE A 736 -40.30 11.38 -3.32
CA PHE A 736 -40.21 11.64 -4.74
C PHE A 736 -38.83 11.29 -5.30
N THR A 737 -38.73 11.10 -6.60
CA THR A 737 -37.47 10.95 -7.31
C THR A 737 -37.32 12.12 -8.29
N TYR A 738 -36.09 12.57 -8.43
CA TYR A 738 -35.72 13.62 -9.37
C TYR A 738 -34.67 13.08 -10.33
N SER A 739 -34.86 13.21 -11.63
CA SER A 739 -33.91 12.80 -12.66
C SER A 739 -33.88 13.83 -13.79
N VAL A 740 -32.73 13.93 -14.45
CA VAL A 740 -32.55 14.81 -15.64
C VAL A 740 -32.11 13.89 -16.78
N ASN A 741 -32.84 13.90 -17.88
CA ASN A 741 -32.46 13.10 -19.03
C ASN A 741 -31.31 13.73 -19.82
N GLY A 742 -30.72 12.99 -20.78
CA GLY A 742 -29.63 13.48 -21.62
C GLY A 742 -29.90 14.75 -22.42
N ASN A 743 -31.18 15.18 -22.52
CA ASN A 743 -31.62 16.40 -23.16
C ASN A 743 -31.85 17.58 -22.18
N ASN A 744 -31.40 17.42 -20.94
CA ASN A 744 -31.53 18.38 -19.84
C ASN A 744 -32.99 18.66 -19.40
N GLU A 745 -33.91 17.71 -19.66
CA GLU A 745 -35.28 17.77 -19.18
C GLU A 745 -35.41 17.10 -17.83
N ALA A 746 -35.90 17.83 -16.84
CA ALA A 746 -36.05 17.32 -15.48
C ALA A 746 -37.41 16.64 -15.30
N THR A 747 -37.42 15.47 -14.70
CA THR A 747 -38.62 14.69 -14.39
C THR A 747 -38.66 14.33 -12.92
N VAL A 748 -39.82 14.49 -12.31
CA VAL A 748 -40.10 14.16 -10.91
C VAL A 748 -41.21 13.11 -10.86
N HIS A 749 -40.96 12.02 -10.16
CA HIS A 749 -42.01 11.06 -9.78
C HIS A 749 -42.27 11.21 -8.28
N VAL A 750 -43.51 11.43 -7.88
CA VAL A 750 -43.88 11.66 -6.47
C VAL A 750 -45.01 10.74 -6.04
N VAL A 751 -44.93 10.22 -4.83
CA VAL A 751 -45.98 9.36 -4.24
C VAL A 751 -47.21 10.22 -3.93
N GLU A 752 -48.36 9.77 -4.35
CA GLU A 752 -49.64 10.55 -4.34
C GLU A 752 -50.14 10.86 -2.92
N THR A 753 -49.85 9.97 -1.94
CA THR A 753 -50.29 10.16 -0.55
C THR A 753 -49.07 10.29 0.38
N PRO A 754 -48.94 11.46 1.10
CA PRO A 754 -47.90 11.59 2.12
C PRO A 754 -48.19 10.68 3.34
N GLU A 755 -47.12 10.17 3.97
CA GLU A 755 -47.19 9.38 5.22
C GLU A 755 -47.16 10.32 6.43
N CYS A 756 -48.32 10.54 7.05
CA CYS A 756 -48.41 11.37 8.24
C CYS A 756 -48.21 10.50 9.51
N PRO A 757 -47.40 10.98 10.50
CA PRO A 757 -47.22 10.26 11.74
C PRO A 757 -48.56 10.28 12.53
N THR A 758 -49.15 9.09 12.63
CA THR A 758 -50.20 8.87 13.62
C THR A 758 -49.48 8.72 14.97
N GLY A 759 -49.35 9.84 15.67
CA GLY A 759 -48.70 9.83 16.98
C GLY A 759 -49.48 8.91 17.95
N PRO A 760 -48.84 7.94 18.61
CA PRO A 760 -49.44 7.32 19.76
C PRO A 760 -49.67 8.38 20.80
N ASP A 761 -50.88 8.40 21.38
CA ASP A 761 -51.23 9.26 22.53
C ASP A 761 -50.16 9.11 23.60
N ILE A 762 -49.34 10.14 23.81
CA ILE A 762 -48.19 10.13 24.72
C ILE A 762 -48.67 10.05 26.17
N ILE A 763 -49.90 10.49 26.43
CA ILE A 763 -50.46 10.57 27.80
C ILE A 763 -50.55 9.18 28.49
N PRO A 764 -51.07 8.10 27.89
CA PRO A 764 -51.09 6.79 28.54
C PRO A 764 -49.68 6.16 28.71
N ILE A 765 -48.75 6.44 27.80
CA ILE A 765 -47.38 5.93 27.89
C ILE A 765 -46.62 6.60 29.04
N VAL A 766 -46.72 7.92 29.19
CA VAL A 766 -46.08 8.67 30.26
C VAL A 766 -46.69 8.27 31.61
N ALA A 767 -48.01 8.14 31.68
CA ALA A 767 -48.72 7.68 32.90
C ALA A 767 -48.31 6.22 33.30
N GLY A 768 -48.15 5.33 32.32
CA GLY A 768 -47.69 3.95 32.56
C GLY A 768 -46.25 3.88 33.06
N VAL A 769 -45.36 4.67 32.48
CA VAL A 769 -43.94 4.74 32.90
C VAL A 769 -43.80 5.33 34.31
N VAL A 770 -44.51 6.41 34.60
CA VAL A 770 -44.51 7.04 35.96
C VAL A 770 -45.05 6.07 36.99
N ALA A 771 -46.17 5.40 36.73
CA ALA A 771 -46.75 4.37 37.63
C ALA A 771 -45.76 3.21 37.82
N GLY A 772 -45.09 2.74 36.76
CA GLY A 772 -44.08 1.71 36.85
C GLY A 772 -42.89 2.06 37.74
N ILE A 773 -42.36 3.27 37.59
CA ILE A 773 -41.23 3.78 38.42
C ILE A 773 -41.63 3.85 39.87
N VAL A 774 -42.85 4.37 40.18
CA VAL A 774 -43.35 4.46 41.55
C VAL A 774 -43.51 3.07 42.16
N LEU A 775 -44.10 2.11 41.44
CA LEU A 775 -44.27 0.74 41.90
C LEU A 775 -42.93 0.03 42.14
N ILE A 776 -41.94 0.19 41.23
CA ILE A 776 -40.61 -0.35 41.41
C ILE A 776 -39.91 0.26 42.59
N GLY A 777 -40.04 1.58 42.79
CA GLY A 777 -39.49 2.30 43.95
C GLY A 777 -40.08 1.79 45.28
N LEU A 778 -41.40 1.59 45.36
CA LEU A 778 -42.08 1.00 46.52
C LEU A 778 -41.64 -0.45 46.76
N ALA A 779 -41.52 -1.27 45.72
CA ALA A 779 -41.03 -2.64 45.84
C ALA A 779 -39.59 -2.68 46.38
N LEU A 780 -38.70 -1.83 45.86
CA LEU A 780 -37.30 -1.74 46.33
C LEU A 780 -37.24 -1.29 47.81
N LEU A 781 -38.08 -0.34 48.21
CA LEU A 781 -38.17 0.08 49.63
C LEU A 781 -38.66 -1.05 50.51
N LEU A 782 -39.64 -1.83 50.08
CA LEU A 782 -40.11 -2.99 50.83
C LEU A 782 -39.05 -4.08 50.95
N ILE A 783 -38.35 -4.36 49.87
CA ILE A 783 -37.22 -5.30 49.85
C ILE A 783 -36.10 -4.83 50.77
N TRP A 784 -35.75 -3.56 50.70
CA TRP A 784 -34.74 -2.96 51.59
C TRP A 784 -35.16 -3.06 53.04
N LYS A 785 -36.41 -2.73 53.37
CA LYS A 785 -36.93 -2.85 54.72
C LYS A 785 -36.92 -4.31 55.19
N LEU A 786 -37.29 -5.24 54.34
CA LEU A 786 -37.21 -6.67 54.61
C LEU A 786 -35.80 -7.15 54.90
N LEU A 787 -34.87 -6.73 54.05
CA LEU A 787 -33.44 -7.05 54.22
C LEU A 787 -32.86 -6.47 55.51
N MET A 788 -33.24 -5.24 55.86
CA MET A 788 -32.85 -4.61 57.16
C MET A 788 -33.42 -5.41 58.35
N ILE A 789 -34.65 -5.80 58.29
CA ILE A 789 -35.28 -6.64 59.39
C ILE A 789 -34.59 -8.01 59.51
N ILE A 790 -34.20 -8.60 58.38
CA ILE A 790 -33.47 -9.87 58.38
C ILE A 790 -32.04 -9.69 58.90
N HIS A 791 -31.38 -8.58 58.47
CA HIS A 791 -30.07 -8.20 59.01
C HIS A 791 -30.07 -7.97 60.51
N ASP A 792 -30.99 -7.15 60.98
CA ASP A 792 -31.15 -6.85 62.41
C ASP A 792 -31.45 -8.11 63.25
N ARG A 793 -32.29 -9.02 62.71
CA ARG A 793 -32.56 -10.31 63.37
C ARG A 793 -31.29 -11.20 63.38
N ARG A 794 -30.45 -11.19 62.35
CA ARG A 794 -29.22 -11.91 62.33
C ARG A 794 -28.15 -11.33 63.22
N GLU A 795 -28.06 -10.02 63.33
CA GLU A 795 -27.18 -9.37 64.33
C GLU A 795 -27.61 -9.59 65.75
N PHE A 796 -28.94 -9.49 66.00
CA PHE A 796 -29.49 -9.76 67.34
C PHE A 796 -29.25 -11.21 67.78
N ALA A 797 -29.44 -12.18 66.90
CA ALA A 797 -29.09 -13.59 67.11
C ALA A 797 -27.57 -13.84 67.33
N LYS A 798 -26.70 -13.10 66.67
CA LYS A 798 -25.25 -13.14 66.92
C LYS A 798 -24.96 -12.55 68.31
N PHE A 799 -25.54 -11.41 68.61
CA PHE A 799 -25.37 -10.78 69.92
C PHE A 799 -25.87 -11.62 71.08
N GLU A 800 -27.01 -12.33 70.95
CA GLU A 800 -27.48 -13.29 71.91
C GLU A 800 -26.55 -14.48 72.10
N LYS A 801 -25.97 -14.99 71.00
CA LYS A 801 -25.01 -16.07 70.98
C LYS A 801 -23.67 -15.67 71.60
N GLU A 802 -23.22 -14.46 71.41
CA GLU A 802 -22.01 -13.89 72.01
C GLU A 802 -22.26 -13.61 73.52
N LYS A 803 -23.45 -13.16 73.92
CA LYS A 803 -23.85 -12.96 75.28
C LYS A 803 -23.92 -14.28 76.04
N MET A 804 -24.33 -15.38 75.46
CA MET A 804 -24.38 -16.70 76.09
C MET A 804 -23.00 -17.37 76.25
N ASN A 805 -22.02 -16.98 75.29
CA ASN A 805 -20.66 -17.50 75.35
C ASN A 805 -19.69 -16.60 76.18
N ALA A 806 -20.11 -15.44 76.65
CA ALA A 806 -19.28 -14.60 77.47
C ALA A 806 -19.25 -15.17 78.93
N LYS A 807 -18.25 -15.97 79.23
CA LYS A 807 -17.84 -16.23 80.62
C LYS A 807 -17.31 -14.90 81.19
N TRP A 808 -17.99 -14.40 82.17
CA TRP A 808 -17.49 -13.30 83.01
C TRP A 808 -16.33 -13.73 83.82
N ASP A 809 -15.12 -13.46 83.36
CA ASP A 809 -13.94 -13.44 84.25
C ASP A 809 -13.87 -12.08 84.92
N THR A 810 -14.05 -12.19 86.26
CA THR A 810 -13.96 -11.05 87.16
C THR A 810 -12.52 -10.60 87.33
N GLY A 811 -12.04 -9.78 86.37
CA GLY A 811 -10.71 -9.32 86.62
C GLY A 811 -10.25 -8.05 85.86
N GLU A 812 -10.83 -7.65 84.80
CA GLU A 812 -10.42 -6.38 84.16
C GLU A 812 -11.56 -5.73 83.36
N ASN A 813 -11.95 -4.57 83.84
CA ASN A 813 -12.95 -3.73 83.19
C ASN A 813 -12.30 -3.04 81.96
N PRO A 814 -12.71 -3.33 80.73
CA PRO A 814 -12.06 -2.79 79.50
C PRO A 814 -12.25 -1.27 79.31
N ILE A 815 -13.01 -0.62 80.17
CA ILE A 815 -13.26 0.82 80.14
C ILE A 815 -12.12 1.67 80.72
N TYR A 816 -11.14 1.03 81.35
CA TYR A 816 -10.00 1.73 81.99
C TYR A 816 -8.61 1.40 81.35
N LYS A 817 -8.50 0.95 80.12
CA LYS A 817 -7.24 0.99 79.41
C LYS A 817 -7.14 2.26 78.58
N SER A 818 -6.26 3.18 79.00
CA SER A 818 -5.93 4.37 78.24
C SER A 818 -5.49 3.97 76.84
N ALA A 819 -6.13 4.53 75.82
CA ALA A 819 -5.79 4.31 74.44
C ALA A 819 -4.45 5.02 74.11
N VAL A 820 -3.36 4.26 74.17
CA VAL A 820 -2.10 4.65 73.58
C VAL A 820 -2.03 3.93 72.23
N THR A 821 -2.62 4.53 71.24
CA THR A 821 -2.41 4.14 69.86
C THR A 821 -1.30 5.02 69.29
N THR A 822 -0.08 4.51 69.27
CA THR A 822 0.97 4.99 68.42
C THR A 822 0.67 4.48 67.04
N VAL A 823 0.05 5.30 66.20
CA VAL A 823 -0.03 5.08 64.75
C VAL A 823 1.29 5.52 64.17
N VAL A 824 2.14 4.59 63.81
CA VAL A 824 3.36 4.84 63.03
C VAL A 824 2.91 5.11 61.62
N ASN A 825 3.13 6.34 61.15
CA ASN A 825 2.89 6.73 59.79
C ASN A 825 4.05 6.21 58.91
N PRO A 826 3.84 5.27 57.97
CA PRO A 826 4.96 4.69 57.17
C PRO A 826 5.61 5.66 56.17
N LYS A 827 5.23 6.94 56.18
CA LYS A 827 5.81 7.97 55.28
C LYS A 827 6.89 8.87 55.92
N TYR A 828 7.25 8.63 57.21
CA TYR A 828 8.27 9.39 57.89
C TYR A 828 9.23 8.48 58.70
N GLU A 829 9.95 7.62 58.00
CA GLU A 829 11.29 7.25 58.45
C GLU A 829 12.32 8.01 57.59
N GLY A 830 12.66 9.19 58.06
CA GLY A 830 13.85 9.88 57.65
C GLY A 830 15.03 9.33 58.44
N LYS A 831 15.99 8.79 57.66
CA LYS A 831 17.29 8.27 58.02
C LYS A 831 17.31 6.89 58.59
#